data_ad9ab2acb4503d872e3b9ddd9fa22733
#
_entry.id   ad9ab2acb4503d872e3b9ddd9fa22733
#
_cell.length_a   1.000
_cell.length_b   1.000
_cell.length_c   1.000
_cell.angle_alpha   90.00
_cell.angle_beta   90.00
_cell.angle_gamma   90.00
#
_symmetry.space_group_name_H-M   'P 1'
#
loop_
_entity.id
_entity.type
_entity.pdbx_description
1 polymer ?
#
loop_
_entity_poly.entity_id
_entity_poly.type
_entity_poly.pdbx_seq_one_letter_code
_entity_poly.pdbx_strand_id
1 'polypeptide(L)'
;MEVAVSNNHGLHARPAAKLVALVQRYDAAVTLTDVDTGRGPVNAGSLSMVATLNAQQGHRLRVGATGPQAGAALEAVRELADRAFDDTPATAPALGPGGGGTAATAAVAGTSAGVEAGAEAGAGLAAGAGVAVVRKGGSGLDVAVGPAVVLEQSVDLSGYLPGDIDAERARAKEAQWDAEKQLARLRDRTAEQVGAAEGAIFDAQLALLDDVVQLDAVFRAIAEGTSAPEAWTTALDKLASAFEGLDDPYQRERAQDVRSVRDRVLRALTGSTEPAEPPAGGVLVVRELDAATAATLEAERIAGVAVRAAGTTGHGVIVARSRGIPLITGIGEVEVPAGALVAFDARAGSFVVEPADGGAEFRTTLRERAAERETALAEADRPAVTVDGTTIQVFANVGSVQDALDAYGADGSGLVRTEVLFGDRRTAPRVEEQVEVFRAIASAFGGKPITIRTWDIGGDKPLPFLPQEREANPFLGERGIRVFRKRPELLRDQLRAISQVAAEAPVQVMFPMVTTSEEVAWALSELADIGASGWDVKVGIMVEVPAAALRISSLAEGLDFVSIGTNDLTQYTTAADRGNSAVASLADGLDPAVLQLIDRVVRGVPLGVEVAVCGDLASDPDAAVLLAGLGIRELSAVGPQVPIIKSRLRQTSLAEAAKTAAQALTLPTAAAVRDLFGQR
;
A
#
# COMPACT_ATOMS: atom_id res chain seq x y z
N MET A 1 36.01 -6.80 12.19
CA MET A 1 35.69 -5.34 12.10
C MET A 1 34.26 -5.11 12.54
N GLU A 2 33.89 -3.86 12.83
CA GLU A 2 32.50 -3.53 13.11
C GLU A 2 31.98 -2.59 12.01
N VAL A 3 30.72 -2.79 11.60
CA VAL A 3 30.01 -1.95 10.65
C VAL A 3 28.63 -1.61 11.20
N ALA A 4 28.10 -0.44 10.86
CA ALA A 4 26.76 -0.05 11.28
C ALA A 4 25.71 -0.48 10.25
N VAL A 5 24.54 -0.88 10.73
CA VAL A 5 23.36 -1.12 9.91
C VAL A 5 22.63 0.20 9.74
N SER A 6 22.76 0.81 8.57
CA SER A 6 22.28 2.19 8.32
C SER A 6 20.97 2.23 7.50
N ASN A 7 20.48 1.11 6.99
CA ASN A 7 19.25 1.02 6.19
C ASN A 7 17.99 0.91 7.08
N ASN A 8 16.87 1.47 6.61
CA ASN A 8 15.66 1.77 7.40
C ASN A 8 15.02 0.59 8.14
N HIS A 9 14.98 -0.59 7.50
CA HIS A 9 14.37 -1.79 8.09
C HIS A 9 15.42 -2.79 8.55
N GLY A 10 16.65 -2.31 8.83
CA GLY A 10 17.74 -3.16 9.19
C GLY A 10 18.19 -4.11 8.07
N LEU A 11 18.85 -5.20 8.41
CA LEU A 11 19.23 -6.26 7.46
C LEU A 11 18.03 -7.14 7.08
N HIS A 12 17.00 -6.53 6.49
CA HIS A 12 15.89 -7.29 5.93
C HIS A 12 16.28 -8.02 4.62
N ALA A 13 15.35 -8.76 4.01
CA ALA A 13 15.64 -9.70 2.92
C ALA A 13 16.47 -9.11 1.76
N ARG A 14 16.20 -7.87 1.30
CA ARG A 14 16.92 -7.25 0.17
C ARG A 14 18.38 -6.91 0.50
N PRO A 15 18.69 -6.13 1.55
CA PRO A 15 20.09 -5.87 1.93
C PRO A 15 20.82 -7.15 2.36
N ALA A 16 20.13 -8.07 3.03
CA ALA A 16 20.70 -9.37 3.38
C ALA A 16 21.06 -10.19 2.14
N ALA A 17 20.20 -10.25 1.12
CA ALA A 17 20.50 -10.94 -0.14
C ALA A 17 21.72 -10.34 -0.86
N LYS A 18 21.86 -9.00 -0.87
CA LYS A 18 23.03 -8.33 -1.45
C LYS A 18 24.32 -8.63 -0.69
N LEU A 19 24.25 -8.65 0.64
CA LEU A 19 25.38 -9.03 1.48
C LEU A 19 25.80 -10.48 1.22
N VAL A 20 24.82 -11.39 1.17
CA VAL A 20 25.07 -12.82 0.86
C VAL A 20 25.71 -12.98 -0.52
N ALA A 21 25.13 -12.37 -1.56
CA ALA A 21 25.66 -12.42 -2.91
C ALA A 21 27.08 -11.82 -3.02
N LEU A 22 27.39 -10.79 -2.22
CA LEU A 22 28.72 -10.22 -2.15
C LEU A 22 29.72 -11.21 -1.52
N VAL A 23 29.37 -11.74 -0.36
CA VAL A 23 30.25 -12.62 0.44
C VAL A 23 30.56 -13.91 -0.31
N GLN A 24 29.61 -14.48 -1.03
CA GLN A 24 29.77 -15.68 -1.83
C GLN A 24 30.75 -15.55 -2.99
N ARG A 25 31.18 -14.34 -3.36
CA ARG A 25 32.22 -14.12 -4.40
C ARG A 25 33.66 -14.34 -3.91
N TYR A 26 33.84 -14.49 -2.60
CA TYR A 26 35.17 -14.60 -2.00
C TYR A 26 35.40 -15.99 -1.43
N ASP A 27 36.60 -16.50 -1.60
CA ASP A 27 37.07 -17.70 -0.90
C ASP A 27 37.40 -17.36 0.55
N ALA A 28 36.35 -17.16 1.34
CA ALA A 28 36.39 -16.81 2.75
C ALA A 28 35.11 -17.23 3.47
N ALA A 29 35.24 -17.78 4.66
CA ALA A 29 34.11 -17.97 5.57
C ALA A 29 33.89 -16.67 6.37
N VAL A 30 32.77 -15.98 6.10
CA VAL A 30 32.41 -14.72 6.74
C VAL A 30 31.30 -14.95 7.75
N THR A 31 31.45 -14.38 8.95
CA THR A 31 30.46 -14.46 10.03
C THR A 31 30.00 -13.09 10.48
N LEU A 32 28.76 -12.99 10.92
CA LEU A 32 28.14 -11.79 11.47
C LEU A 32 27.68 -12.04 12.89
N THR A 33 27.90 -11.06 13.76
CA THR A 33 27.33 -11.01 15.11
C THR A 33 26.76 -9.62 15.32
N ASP A 34 25.51 -9.53 15.72
CA ASP A 34 24.92 -8.28 16.17
C ASP A 34 25.45 -7.97 17.57
N VAL A 35 26.22 -6.90 17.70
CA VAL A 35 26.91 -6.51 18.93
C VAL A 35 25.90 -5.99 19.96
N ASP A 36 24.84 -5.33 19.50
CA ASP A 36 23.88 -4.65 20.36
C ASP A 36 22.86 -5.62 20.96
N THR A 37 22.54 -6.72 20.26
CA THR A 37 21.64 -7.78 20.75
C THR A 37 22.38 -9.02 21.24
N GLY A 38 23.64 -9.20 20.88
CA GLY A 38 24.44 -10.40 21.16
C GLY A 38 24.06 -11.63 20.31
N ARG A 39 23.18 -11.50 19.31
CA ARG A 39 22.79 -12.57 18.40
C ARG A 39 23.92 -12.90 17.43
N GLY A 40 24.14 -14.17 17.16
CA GLY A 40 25.22 -14.66 16.30
C GLY A 40 26.32 -15.38 17.10
N PRO A 41 27.47 -15.74 16.49
CA PRO A 41 27.81 -15.52 15.08
C PRO A 41 26.98 -16.38 14.12
N VAL A 42 26.58 -15.79 12.99
CA VAL A 42 25.89 -16.50 11.90
C VAL A 42 26.70 -16.47 10.61
N ASN A 43 26.46 -17.40 9.71
CA ASN A 43 27.11 -17.44 8.39
C ASN A 43 26.57 -16.30 7.51
N ALA A 44 27.44 -15.37 7.11
CA ALA A 44 27.10 -14.25 6.24
C ALA A 44 26.80 -14.68 4.78
N GLY A 45 27.13 -15.89 4.38
CA GLY A 45 26.80 -16.45 3.08
C GLY A 45 25.41 -17.10 3.02
N SER A 46 24.63 -17.03 4.08
CA SER A 46 23.26 -17.58 4.18
C SER A 46 22.26 -16.48 4.46
N LEU A 47 21.31 -16.29 3.55
CA LEU A 47 20.23 -15.29 3.71
C LEU A 47 19.38 -15.59 4.94
N SER A 48 19.04 -16.85 5.13
CA SER A 48 18.24 -17.30 6.26
C SER A 48 18.91 -17.00 7.60
N MET A 49 20.20 -17.26 7.70
CA MET A 49 20.96 -17.00 8.93
C MET A 49 21.16 -15.50 9.18
N VAL A 50 21.44 -14.71 8.14
CA VAL A 50 21.58 -13.25 8.25
C VAL A 50 20.26 -12.63 8.70
N ALA A 51 19.13 -13.07 8.17
CA ALA A 51 17.81 -12.58 8.55
C ALA A 51 17.46 -12.89 10.03
N THR A 52 17.90 -14.05 10.56
CA THR A 52 17.66 -14.41 11.97
C THR A 52 18.44 -13.55 12.97
N LEU A 53 19.47 -12.81 12.55
CA LEU A 53 20.08 -11.78 13.38
C LEU A 53 19.09 -10.71 13.81
N ASN A 54 18.07 -10.45 12.96
CA ASN A 54 17.11 -9.36 13.17
C ASN A 54 17.83 -8.04 13.50
N ALA A 55 18.94 -7.79 12.77
CA ALA A 55 19.75 -6.60 12.97
C ALA A 55 19.01 -5.36 12.45
N GLN A 56 18.58 -4.52 13.37
CA GLN A 56 17.80 -3.31 13.10
C GLN A 56 18.68 -2.14 12.69
N GLN A 57 18.08 -1.10 12.16
CA GLN A 57 18.77 0.17 11.89
C GLN A 57 19.46 0.68 13.18
N GLY A 58 20.68 1.11 13.03
CA GLY A 58 21.51 1.61 14.14
C GLY A 58 22.29 0.52 14.89
N HIS A 59 21.98 -0.77 14.69
CA HIS A 59 22.77 -1.84 15.28
C HIS A 59 24.18 -1.90 14.66
N ARG A 60 25.13 -2.42 15.42
CA ARG A 60 26.50 -2.66 14.99
C ARG A 60 26.70 -4.16 14.75
N LEU A 61 27.19 -4.49 13.58
CA LEU A 61 27.55 -5.86 13.23
C LEU A 61 29.04 -6.04 13.34
N ARG A 62 29.45 -7.02 14.14
CA ARG A 62 30.81 -7.51 14.12
C ARG A 62 30.97 -8.53 13.00
N VAL A 63 31.80 -8.21 12.02
CA VAL A 63 32.10 -9.04 10.87
C VAL A 63 33.43 -9.73 11.09
N GLY A 64 33.40 -11.06 11.13
CA GLY A 64 34.59 -11.93 11.15
C GLY A 64 34.78 -12.59 9.79
N ALA A 65 36.02 -12.81 9.36
CA ALA A 65 36.29 -13.59 8.14
C ALA A 65 37.55 -14.44 8.33
N THR A 66 37.51 -15.65 7.78
CA THR A 66 38.65 -16.60 7.73
C THR A 66 38.76 -17.18 6.34
N GLY A 67 39.96 -17.47 5.86
CA GLY A 67 40.21 -18.02 4.53
C GLY A 67 41.18 -17.19 3.70
N PRO A 68 41.56 -17.68 2.49
CA PRO A 68 42.54 -17.01 1.64
C PRO A 68 42.21 -15.58 1.24
N GLN A 69 40.91 -15.25 1.09
CA GLN A 69 40.43 -13.93 0.69
C GLN A 69 39.73 -13.16 1.84
N ALA A 70 39.97 -13.53 3.10
CA ALA A 70 39.31 -12.92 4.25
C ALA A 70 39.44 -11.39 4.31
N GLY A 71 40.65 -10.85 4.03
CA GLY A 71 40.87 -9.42 4.02
C GLY A 71 40.05 -8.67 2.95
N ALA A 72 40.01 -9.22 1.74
CA ALA A 72 39.22 -8.66 0.63
C ALA A 72 37.70 -8.73 0.91
N ALA A 73 37.25 -9.84 1.50
CA ALA A 73 35.84 -9.98 1.89
C ALA A 73 35.42 -8.96 2.97
N LEU A 74 36.26 -8.73 3.98
CA LEU A 74 35.97 -7.72 5.00
C LEU A 74 35.89 -6.32 4.41
N GLU A 75 36.82 -5.95 3.52
CA GLU A 75 36.81 -4.65 2.86
C GLU A 75 35.53 -4.46 2.02
N ALA A 76 35.17 -5.46 1.22
CA ALA A 76 33.97 -5.41 0.40
C ALA A 76 32.67 -5.30 1.24
N VAL A 77 32.61 -6.00 2.39
CA VAL A 77 31.47 -5.86 3.32
C VAL A 77 31.43 -4.46 3.94
N ARG A 78 32.60 -3.86 4.26
CA ARG A 78 32.65 -2.49 4.75
C ARG A 78 32.11 -1.51 3.71
N GLU A 79 32.60 -1.60 2.46
CA GLU A 79 32.12 -0.75 1.38
C GLU A 79 30.62 -0.90 1.12
N LEU A 80 30.11 -2.13 1.21
CA LEU A 80 28.67 -2.39 1.07
C LEU A 80 27.87 -1.78 2.23
N ALA A 81 28.35 -1.87 3.46
CA ALA A 81 27.74 -1.26 4.63
C ALA A 81 27.77 0.28 4.56
N ASP A 82 28.88 0.86 4.08
CA ASP A 82 29.02 2.31 3.84
C ASP A 82 28.01 2.83 2.81
N ARG A 83 27.60 1.97 1.87
CA ARG A 83 26.50 2.22 0.92
C ARG A 83 25.12 1.76 1.43
N ALA A 84 24.96 1.57 2.75
CA ALA A 84 23.75 1.05 3.38
C ALA A 84 23.23 -0.25 2.69
N PHE A 85 24.15 -1.16 2.40
CA PHE A 85 23.90 -2.46 1.74
C PHE A 85 23.21 -2.35 0.38
N ASP A 86 23.45 -1.23 -0.34
CA ASP A 86 22.81 -0.90 -1.62
C ASP A 86 21.27 -1.07 -1.62
N ASP A 87 20.65 -0.89 -0.46
CA ASP A 87 19.22 -0.98 -0.28
C ASP A 87 18.54 0.27 -0.86
N THR A 88 18.63 0.41 -2.18
CA THR A 88 17.96 1.46 -2.95
C THR A 88 16.88 0.82 -3.81
N PRO A 89 15.65 1.29 -3.80
CA PRO A 89 14.70 1.04 -4.89
C PRO A 89 15.32 1.56 -6.20
N ALA A 90 15.18 0.81 -7.27
CA ALA A 90 15.78 1.15 -8.54
C ALA A 90 15.31 2.53 -9.01
N THR A 91 16.26 3.42 -9.30
CA THR A 91 16.00 4.69 -9.97
C THR A 91 15.36 4.44 -11.33
N ALA A 92 14.24 5.07 -11.60
CA ALA A 92 13.69 5.15 -12.94
C ALA A 92 14.76 5.66 -13.91
N PRO A 93 14.89 5.09 -15.11
CA PRO A 93 15.90 5.52 -16.08
C PRO A 93 15.61 6.97 -16.49
N ALA A 94 16.65 7.78 -16.48
CA ALA A 94 16.63 9.14 -17.00
C ALA A 94 16.13 9.12 -18.45
N LEU A 95 15.00 9.77 -18.71
CA LEU A 95 14.49 9.98 -20.06
C LEU A 95 15.46 10.89 -20.81
N GLY A 96 16.19 10.31 -21.75
CA GLY A 96 16.91 11.05 -22.78
C GLY A 96 15.92 11.74 -23.73
N PRO A 97 16.28 12.91 -24.30
CA PRO A 97 15.37 13.63 -25.17
C PRO A 97 15.33 13.00 -26.56
N GLY A 98 14.18 12.55 -26.99
CA GLY A 98 13.93 12.35 -28.40
C GLY A 98 13.17 11.09 -28.79
N GLY A 99 11.96 11.28 -29.29
CA GLY A 99 11.28 10.29 -30.09
C GLY A 99 9.76 10.36 -29.98
N GLY A 100 9.13 11.24 -30.73
CA GLY A 100 7.68 11.27 -30.89
C GLY A 100 7.19 9.94 -31.49
N GLY A 101 6.30 9.28 -30.82
CA GLY A 101 5.56 8.12 -31.25
C GLY A 101 4.09 8.32 -30.95
N THR A 102 3.31 8.40 -31.99
CA THR A 102 1.86 8.59 -32.00
C THR A 102 1.11 7.58 -31.20
N ALA A 103 0.27 8.05 -30.28
CA ALA A 103 -0.70 7.24 -29.54
C ALA A 103 -1.71 6.62 -30.52
N ALA A 104 -1.75 5.31 -30.58
CA ALA A 104 -2.81 4.56 -31.23
C ALA A 104 -3.93 4.30 -30.22
N THR A 105 -5.04 4.99 -30.39
CA THR A 105 -6.31 4.70 -29.73
C THR A 105 -6.84 3.35 -30.21
N ALA A 106 -6.79 2.34 -29.35
CA ALA A 106 -7.49 1.09 -29.58
C ALA A 106 -8.91 1.19 -29.01
N ALA A 107 -9.88 1.35 -29.91
CA ALA A 107 -11.28 1.21 -29.61
C ALA A 107 -11.62 -0.28 -29.42
N VAL A 108 -12.09 -0.66 -28.25
CA VAL A 108 -12.62 -1.99 -27.98
C VAL A 108 -14.08 -2.01 -28.41
N ALA A 109 -14.36 -2.68 -29.54
CA ALA A 109 -15.71 -2.98 -29.98
C ALA A 109 -16.26 -4.17 -29.19
N GLY A 110 -17.38 -3.94 -28.48
CA GLY A 110 -18.11 -4.99 -27.80
C GLY A 110 -18.83 -5.91 -28.79
N THR A 111 -18.65 -7.20 -28.65
CA THR A 111 -19.51 -8.20 -29.27
C THR A 111 -20.48 -8.74 -28.21
N SER A 112 -21.75 -8.37 -28.37
CA SER A 112 -22.88 -8.96 -27.67
C SER A 112 -23.19 -10.34 -28.25
N ALA A 113 -23.06 -11.40 -27.44
CA ALA A 113 -23.69 -12.68 -27.74
C ALA A 113 -24.87 -12.88 -26.78
N GLY A 114 -26.08 -12.84 -27.35
CA GLY A 114 -27.30 -13.12 -26.64
C GLY A 114 -27.46 -14.62 -26.40
N VAL A 115 -27.95 -14.99 -25.23
CA VAL A 115 -28.54 -16.28 -24.95
C VAL A 115 -29.93 -16.05 -24.33
N GLU A 116 -30.91 -16.62 -24.98
CA GLU A 116 -32.33 -16.53 -24.66
C GLU A 116 -32.71 -17.26 -23.36
N ALA A 117 -33.78 -16.74 -22.80
CA ALA A 117 -34.39 -17.20 -21.55
C ALA A 117 -35.12 -18.53 -21.70
N GLY A 118 -35.04 -19.36 -20.66
CA GLY A 118 -35.98 -20.42 -20.36
C GLY A 118 -36.35 -20.34 -18.90
N ALA A 119 -37.59 -19.95 -18.63
CA ALA A 119 -38.19 -19.94 -17.31
C ALA A 119 -38.74 -21.32 -16.96
N GLU A 120 -38.59 -21.79 -15.73
CA GLU A 120 -39.68 -22.38 -14.96
C GLU A 120 -39.37 -22.45 -13.47
N ALA A 121 -40.39 -22.21 -12.68
CA ALA A 121 -40.38 -22.03 -11.25
C ALA A 121 -40.39 -23.34 -10.48
N GLY A 122 -39.69 -23.37 -9.35
CA GLY A 122 -39.80 -24.40 -8.34
C GLY A 122 -39.38 -23.89 -6.98
N ALA A 123 -40.37 -23.62 -6.12
CA ALA A 123 -40.17 -23.20 -4.76
C ALA A 123 -39.65 -24.36 -3.89
N GLY A 124 -38.53 -24.11 -3.18
CA GLY A 124 -38.05 -25.00 -2.14
C GLY A 124 -37.15 -24.22 -1.20
N LEU A 125 -37.63 -24.02 0.02
CA LEU A 125 -36.87 -23.45 1.12
C LEU A 125 -35.58 -24.26 1.34
N ALA A 126 -34.44 -23.65 1.07
CA ALA A 126 -33.13 -24.20 1.40
C ALA A 126 -32.40 -23.30 2.41
N ALA A 127 -31.83 -23.98 3.38
CA ALA A 127 -31.12 -23.42 4.53
C ALA A 127 -29.99 -22.44 4.17
N GLY A 128 -29.97 -21.38 4.93
CA GLY A 128 -28.87 -20.51 5.30
C GLY A 128 -27.64 -20.39 4.41
N ALA A 129 -27.65 -19.49 3.43
CA ALA A 129 -26.43 -18.91 2.89
C ALA A 129 -25.74 -18.09 3.99
N GLY A 130 -24.55 -18.51 4.40
CA GLY A 130 -23.74 -17.75 5.37
C GLY A 130 -23.31 -16.42 4.76
N VAL A 131 -23.87 -15.31 5.22
CA VAL A 131 -23.40 -13.97 4.90
C VAL A 131 -22.26 -13.61 5.85
N ALA A 132 -21.02 -13.61 5.36
CA ALA A 132 -19.89 -13.08 6.11
C ALA A 132 -19.79 -11.58 5.84
N VAL A 133 -19.95 -10.76 6.88
CA VAL A 133 -19.73 -9.31 6.80
C VAL A 133 -18.25 -9.03 6.94
N VAL A 134 -17.61 -8.52 5.90
CA VAL A 134 -16.18 -8.28 5.82
C VAL A 134 -15.89 -6.82 5.51
N ARG A 135 -14.80 -6.31 6.07
CA ARG A 135 -14.43 -4.90 5.95
C ARG A 135 -13.39 -4.62 4.87
N LYS A 136 -13.70 -3.61 4.11
CA LYS A 136 -13.00 -2.66 3.23
C LYS A 136 -11.62 -2.94 2.63
N GLY A 137 -11.56 -2.58 1.36
CA GLY A 137 -10.39 -2.14 0.63
C GLY A 137 -10.74 -1.92 -0.84
N GLY A 138 -11.25 -0.73 -1.19
CA GLY A 138 -11.71 -0.45 -2.53
C GLY A 138 -10.67 0.20 -3.43
N SER A 139 -10.57 -0.25 -4.66
CA SER A 139 -10.07 0.51 -5.80
C SER A 139 -10.93 0.18 -7.02
N GLY A 140 -11.73 1.10 -7.44
CA GLY A 140 -12.34 1.22 -8.77
C GLY A 140 -13.46 0.26 -9.16
N LEU A 141 -13.33 -1.04 -9.03
CA LEU A 141 -14.37 -2.04 -9.24
C LEU A 141 -14.40 -2.95 -8.01
N ASP A 142 -15.35 -2.70 -7.14
CA ASP A 142 -15.42 -3.33 -5.82
C ASP A 142 -16.37 -4.53 -5.78
N VAL A 143 -16.93 -4.92 -6.93
CA VAL A 143 -17.93 -5.99 -7.05
C VAL A 143 -17.43 -7.08 -7.98
N ALA A 144 -17.55 -8.32 -7.57
CA ALA A 144 -17.26 -9.46 -8.41
C ALA A 144 -18.28 -10.58 -8.21
N VAL A 145 -18.56 -11.32 -9.29
CA VAL A 145 -19.42 -12.51 -9.30
C VAL A 145 -18.80 -13.54 -10.23
N GLY A 146 -18.59 -14.75 -9.75
CA GLY A 146 -18.04 -15.82 -10.58
C GLY A 146 -17.89 -17.14 -9.83
N PRO A 147 -17.54 -18.22 -10.54
CA PRO A 147 -17.23 -19.47 -9.90
C PRO A 147 -15.95 -19.34 -9.03
N ALA A 148 -16.01 -19.91 -7.83
CA ALA A 148 -14.87 -19.88 -6.91
C ALA A 148 -13.74 -20.79 -7.44
N VAL A 149 -12.56 -20.21 -7.55
CA VAL A 149 -11.30 -20.92 -7.76
C VAL A 149 -10.55 -20.89 -6.44
N VAL A 150 -10.69 -21.95 -5.66
CA VAL A 150 -10.04 -22.07 -4.36
C VAL A 150 -8.62 -22.57 -4.58
N LEU A 151 -7.64 -21.71 -4.32
CA LEU A 151 -6.26 -22.15 -4.27
C LEU A 151 -5.96 -22.60 -2.84
N GLU A 152 -5.97 -23.90 -2.63
CA GLU A 152 -5.37 -24.49 -1.45
C GLU A 152 -3.86 -24.35 -1.55
N GLN A 153 -3.26 -23.73 -0.54
CA GLN A 153 -1.80 -23.51 -0.53
C GLN A 153 -1.01 -24.79 -0.22
N SER A 154 -1.67 -25.88 0.15
CA SER A 154 -1.02 -27.16 0.38
C SER A 154 -0.86 -27.95 -0.93
N VAL A 155 0.40 -28.27 -1.25
CA VAL A 155 0.70 -29.16 -2.38
C VAL A 155 0.35 -30.60 -1.98
N ASP A 156 -0.46 -31.29 -2.79
CA ASP A 156 -0.78 -32.68 -2.54
C ASP A 156 0.46 -33.56 -2.84
N LEU A 157 0.99 -34.16 -1.80
CA LEU A 157 2.15 -35.06 -1.86
C LEU A 157 1.75 -36.54 -1.89
N SER A 158 0.47 -36.88 -1.86
CA SER A 158 -0.02 -38.27 -1.76
C SER A 158 0.41 -39.17 -2.94
N GLY A 159 0.65 -38.56 -4.10
CA GLY A 159 1.12 -39.25 -5.30
C GLY A 159 2.66 -39.34 -5.42
N TYR A 160 3.42 -38.80 -4.50
CA TYR A 160 4.88 -38.84 -4.58
C TYR A 160 5.42 -40.20 -4.14
N LEU A 161 6.18 -40.86 -5.01
CA LEU A 161 6.83 -42.14 -4.71
C LEU A 161 8.32 -41.90 -4.46
N PRO A 162 8.80 -42.03 -3.23
CA PRO A 162 10.21 -41.88 -2.89
C PRO A 162 11.09 -42.87 -3.66
N GLY A 163 12.24 -42.41 -4.12
CA GLY A 163 13.27 -43.19 -4.75
C GLY A 163 14.40 -43.54 -3.77
N ASP A 164 15.54 -44.01 -4.33
CA ASP A 164 16.75 -44.10 -3.55
C ASP A 164 17.40 -42.70 -3.30
N ILE A 165 18.40 -42.64 -2.45
CA ILE A 165 19.05 -41.39 -2.03
C ILE A 165 19.57 -40.59 -3.23
N ASP A 166 20.14 -41.24 -4.24
CA ASP A 166 20.67 -40.55 -5.41
C ASP A 166 19.55 -39.99 -6.29
N ALA A 167 18.45 -40.73 -6.45
CA ALA A 167 17.28 -40.28 -7.18
C ALA A 167 16.62 -39.12 -6.45
N GLU A 168 16.45 -39.18 -5.13
CA GLU A 168 15.87 -38.07 -4.34
C GLU A 168 16.75 -36.81 -4.42
N ARG A 169 18.06 -36.97 -4.37
CA ARG A 169 19.02 -35.88 -4.52
C ARG A 169 18.94 -35.21 -5.89
N ALA A 170 18.80 -36.02 -6.95
CA ALA A 170 18.66 -35.54 -8.32
C ALA A 170 17.35 -34.75 -8.48
N ARG A 171 16.22 -35.30 -8.00
CA ARG A 171 14.91 -34.65 -8.03
C ARG A 171 14.90 -33.33 -7.25
N ALA A 172 15.51 -33.28 -6.06
CA ALA A 172 15.61 -32.07 -5.25
C ALA A 172 16.36 -30.97 -6.00
N LYS A 173 17.45 -31.26 -6.69
CA LYS A 173 18.22 -30.30 -7.51
C LYS A 173 17.43 -29.82 -8.74
N GLU A 174 16.75 -30.74 -9.43
CA GLU A 174 15.93 -30.39 -10.59
C GLU A 174 14.77 -29.46 -10.19
N ALA A 175 14.08 -29.77 -9.09
CA ALA A 175 13.00 -28.96 -8.57
C ALA A 175 13.46 -27.58 -8.10
N GLN A 176 14.63 -27.47 -7.46
CA GLN A 176 15.25 -26.19 -7.14
C GLN A 176 15.45 -25.35 -8.39
N TRP A 177 16.10 -25.91 -9.41
CA TRP A 177 16.39 -25.21 -10.65
C TRP A 177 15.14 -24.78 -11.42
N ASP A 178 14.08 -25.61 -11.43
CA ASP A 178 12.82 -25.26 -12.06
C ASP A 178 12.11 -24.13 -11.29
N ALA A 179 12.15 -24.14 -9.95
CA ALA A 179 11.62 -23.06 -9.12
C ALA A 179 12.38 -21.75 -9.35
N GLU A 180 13.71 -21.78 -9.45
CA GLU A 180 14.54 -20.61 -9.77
C GLU A 180 14.16 -20.00 -11.12
N LYS A 181 14.03 -20.83 -12.16
CA LYS A 181 13.61 -20.34 -13.49
C LYS A 181 12.24 -19.69 -13.47
N GLN A 182 11.29 -20.26 -12.73
CA GLN A 182 9.95 -19.71 -12.61
C GLN A 182 9.99 -18.34 -11.91
N LEU A 183 10.71 -18.23 -10.79
CA LEU A 183 10.85 -16.97 -10.05
C LEU A 183 11.57 -15.89 -10.87
N ALA A 184 12.61 -16.25 -11.62
CA ALA A 184 13.30 -15.31 -12.49
C ALA A 184 12.38 -14.75 -13.58
N ARG A 185 11.53 -15.60 -14.20
CA ARG A 185 10.55 -15.16 -15.19
C ARG A 185 9.48 -14.23 -14.56
N LEU A 186 9.03 -14.55 -13.35
CA LEU A 186 8.06 -13.71 -12.61
C LEU A 186 8.67 -12.36 -12.27
N ARG A 187 9.90 -12.32 -11.79
CA ARG A 187 10.66 -11.09 -11.52
C ARG A 187 10.69 -10.19 -12.76
N ASP A 188 11.15 -10.73 -13.89
CA ASP A 188 11.34 -9.97 -15.11
C ASP A 188 10.00 -9.43 -15.64
N ARG A 189 8.95 -10.27 -15.64
CA ARG A 189 7.61 -9.88 -16.04
C ARG A 189 7.03 -8.79 -15.12
N THR A 190 7.18 -8.95 -13.80
CA THR A 190 6.67 -7.97 -12.84
C THR A 190 7.42 -6.65 -12.96
N ALA A 191 8.74 -6.68 -13.17
CA ALA A 191 9.54 -5.49 -13.39
C ALA A 191 9.10 -4.71 -14.66
N GLU A 192 8.71 -5.43 -15.72
CA GLU A 192 8.23 -4.82 -16.96
C GLU A 192 6.80 -4.27 -16.85
N GLN A 193 5.90 -4.96 -16.14
CA GLN A 193 4.47 -4.63 -16.12
C GLN A 193 4.06 -3.70 -14.97
N VAL A 194 4.73 -3.78 -13.83
CA VAL A 194 4.35 -3.05 -12.60
C VAL A 194 5.44 -2.08 -12.18
N GLY A 195 6.70 -2.53 -12.16
CA GLY A 195 7.84 -1.71 -11.78
C GLY A 195 9.01 -2.53 -11.23
N ALA A 196 10.20 -1.95 -11.30
CA ALA A 196 11.43 -2.62 -10.85
C ALA A 196 11.44 -2.88 -9.33
N ALA A 197 10.76 -2.05 -8.55
CA ALA A 197 10.65 -2.23 -7.09
C ALA A 197 9.84 -3.46 -6.72
N GLU A 198 8.74 -3.71 -7.43
CA GLU A 198 7.87 -4.87 -7.26
C GLU A 198 8.55 -6.14 -7.77
N GLY A 199 9.31 -6.04 -8.88
CA GLY A 199 10.13 -7.14 -9.38
C GLY A 199 11.22 -7.58 -8.39
N ALA A 200 11.81 -6.65 -7.64
CA ALA A 200 12.87 -6.95 -6.67
C ALA A 200 12.42 -7.82 -5.47
N ILE A 201 11.13 -8.02 -5.26
CA ILE A 201 10.62 -8.96 -4.24
C ILE A 201 11.06 -10.38 -4.55
N PHE A 202 11.11 -10.74 -5.82
CA PHE A 202 11.54 -12.07 -6.26
C PHE A 202 13.05 -12.33 -6.11
N ASP A 203 13.89 -11.29 -6.02
CA ASP A 203 15.31 -11.44 -5.75
C ASP A 203 15.56 -12.06 -4.36
N ALA A 204 14.74 -11.71 -3.36
CA ALA A 204 14.82 -12.32 -2.05
C ALA A 204 14.37 -13.79 -2.06
N GLN A 205 13.34 -14.14 -2.83
CA GLN A 205 12.87 -15.52 -2.98
C GLN A 205 13.89 -16.39 -3.73
N LEU A 206 14.54 -15.84 -4.77
CA LEU A 206 15.66 -16.50 -5.47
C LEU A 206 16.83 -16.76 -4.52
N ALA A 207 17.21 -15.77 -3.70
CA ALA A 207 18.28 -15.93 -2.73
C ALA A 207 17.97 -16.95 -1.62
N LEU A 208 16.68 -17.21 -1.32
CA LEU A 208 16.26 -18.28 -0.40
C LEU A 208 16.47 -19.67 -1.00
N LEU A 209 16.24 -19.84 -2.31
CA LEU A 209 16.47 -21.11 -3.02
C LEU A 209 17.96 -21.47 -3.11
N ASP A 210 18.84 -20.47 -3.18
CA ASP A 210 20.30 -20.63 -3.23
C ASP A 210 20.94 -20.58 -1.84
N ASP A 211 20.15 -20.54 -0.76
CA ASP A 211 20.68 -20.44 0.59
C ASP A 211 21.47 -21.69 0.99
N VAL A 212 22.78 -21.51 1.17
CA VAL A 212 23.72 -22.60 1.45
C VAL A 212 23.39 -23.41 2.71
N VAL A 213 22.80 -22.78 3.73
CA VAL A 213 22.44 -23.46 4.98
C VAL A 213 21.18 -24.30 4.77
N GLN A 214 20.20 -23.76 4.04
CA GLN A 214 18.97 -24.49 3.72
C GLN A 214 19.27 -25.66 2.79
N LEU A 215 20.07 -25.44 1.74
CA LEU A 215 20.48 -26.51 0.83
C LEU A 215 21.25 -27.62 1.55
N ASP A 216 22.21 -27.26 2.43
CA ASP A 216 22.93 -28.23 3.25
C ASP A 216 22.00 -29.06 4.14
N ALA A 217 21.00 -28.39 4.77
CA ALA A 217 20.00 -29.06 5.59
C ALA A 217 19.15 -30.05 4.77
N VAL A 218 18.67 -29.63 3.60
CA VAL A 218 17.88 -30.46 2.67
C VAL A 218 18.68 -31.67 2.22
N PHE A 219 19.92 -31.47 1.67
CA PHE A 219 20.73 -32.57 1.13
C PHE A 219 21.27 -33.50 2.21
N ARG A 220 21.45 -33.01 3.44
CA ARG A 220 21.81 -33.87 4.58
C ARG A 220 20.62 -34.75 4.96
N ALA A 221 19.41 -34.21 5.07
CA ALA A 221 18.21 -35.00 5.38
C ALA A 221 17.96 -36.08 4.31
N ILE A 222 18.16 -35.76 3.02
CA ILE A 222 18.07 -36.74 1.94
C ILE A 222 19.15 -37.84 2.09
N ALA A 223 20.37 -37.48 2.44
CA ALA A 223 21.43 -38.45 2.70
C ALA A 223 21.16 -39.37 3.89
N GLU A 224 20.34 -38.92 4.85
CA GLU A 224 19.83 -39.68 5.99
C GLU A 224 18.58 -40.50 5.65
N GLY A 225 18.09 -40.47 4.40
CA GLY A 225 16.97 -41.27 3.93
C GLY A 225 15.61 -40.57 3.90
N THR A 226 15.56 -39.25 4.16
CA THR A 226 14.35 -38.47 4.04
C THR A 226 14.01 -38.21 2.57
N SER A 227 12.73 -38.23 2.19
CA SER A 227 12.31 -37.91 0.83
C SER A 227 12.56 -36.43 0.50
N ALA A 228 12.75 -36.09 -0.79
CA ALA A 228 12.99 -34.71 -1.21
C ALA A 228 11.86 -33.73 -0.80
N PRO A 229 10.56 -34.07 -0.95
CA PRO A 229 9.48 -33.19 -0.48
C PRO A 229 9.52 -32.94 1.03
N GLU A 230 9.77 -33.98 1.82
CA GLU A 230 9.81 -33.86 3.29
C GLU A 230 11.03 -33.06 3.76
N ALA A 231 12.20 -33.27 3.11
CA ALA A 231 13.41 -32.51 3.41
C ALA A 231 13.24 -31.01 3.13
N TRP A 232 12.70 -30.63 1.98
CA TRP A 232 12.37 -29.24 1.64
C TRP A 232 11.32 -28.65 2.55
N THR A 233 10.23 -29.37 2.86
CA THR A 233 9.18 -28.93 3.77
C THR A 233 9.77 -28.63 5.14
N THR A 234 10.52 -29.57 5.72
CA THR A 234 11.08 -29.41 7.05
C THR A 234 12.05 -28.25 7.15
N ALA A 235 12.92 -28.07 6.14
CA ALA A 235 13.90 -26.99 6.13
C ALA A 235 13.22 -25.60 6.06
N LEU A 236 12.28 -25.44 5.12
CA LEU A 236 11.64 -24.14 4.89
C LEU A 236 10.56 -23.83 5.92
N ASP A 237 9.82 -24.79 6.47
CA ASP A 237 8.89 -24.54 7.56
C ASP A 237 9.60 -24.13 8.85
N LYS A 238 10.76 -24.72 9.13
CA LYS A 238 11.62 -24.29 10.26
C LYS A 238 12.05 -22.83 10.07
N LEU A 239 12.40 -22.45 8.86
CA LEU A 239 12.79 -21.08 8.53
C LEU A 239 11.57 -20.12 8.64
N ALA A 240 10.41 -20.50 8.10
CA ALA A 240 9.19 -19.71 8.21
C ALA A 240 8.81 -19.47 9.69
N SER A 241 8.86 -20.52 10.52
CA SER A 241 8.61 -20.40 11.96
C SER A 241 9.62 -19.49 12.68
N ALA A 242 10.88 -19.48 12.22
CA ALA A 242 11.88 -18.56 12.77
C ALA A 242 11.54 -17.09 12.45
N PHE A 243 11.04 -16.79 11.24
CA PHE A 243 10.55 -15.46 10.88
C PHE A 243 9.31 -15.05 11.68
N GLU A 244 8.36 -15.96 11.89
CA GLU A 244 7.16 -15.71 12.72
C GLU A 244 7.49 -15.35 14.16
N GLY A 245 8.59 -15.89 14.69
CA GLY A 245 9.09 -15.60 16.03
C GLY A 245 9.82 -14.26 16.18
N LEU A 246 9.98 -13.47 15.11
CA LEU A 246 10.65 -12.17 15.18
C LEU A 246 9.72 -11.09 15.75
N ASP A 247 10.31 -10.10 16.45
CA ASP A 247 9.55 -9.01 17.05
C ASP A 247 9.01 -8.02 16.01
N ASP A 248 9.70 -7.85 14.88
CA ASP A 248 9.35 -6.92 13.82
C ASP A 248 8.22 -7.48 12.93
N PRO A 249 7.05 -6.80 12.83
CA PRO A 249 5.94 -7.23 11.97
C PRO A 249 6.32 -7.40 10.51
N TYR A 250 7.13 -6.48 9.96
CA TYR A 250 7.59 -6.54 8.57
C TYR A 250 8.44 -7.78 8.30
N GLN A 251 9.28 -8.18 9.25
CA GLN A 251 10.07 -9.41 9.18
C GLN A 251 9.18 -10.65 9.31
N ARG A 252 8.13 -10.62 10.15
CA ARG A 252 7.18 -11.74 10.26
C ARG A 252 6.44 -12.04 8.97
N GLU A 253 6.08 -11.01 8.19
CA GLU A 253 5.43 -11.20 6.88
C GLU A 253 6.29 -12.03 5.91
N ARG A 254 7.61 -12.07 6.09
CA ARG A 254 8.53 -12.88 5.27
C ARG A 254 8.34 -14.38 5.43
N ALA A 255 7.72 -14.84 6.51
CA ALA A 255 7.34 -16.24 6.64
C ALA A 255 6.49 -16.72 5.46
N GLN A 256 5.63 -15.83 4.92
CA GLN A 256 4.82 -16.09 3.74
C GLN A 256 5.68 -16.29 2.47
N ASP A 257 6.70 -15.44 2.27
CA ASP A 257 7.62 -15.58 1.13
C ASP A 257 8.32 -16.93 1.18
N VAL A 258 8.77 -17.38 2.37
CA VAL A 258 9.40 -18.68 2.56
C VAL A 258 8.44 -19.83 2.21
N ARG A 259 7.18 -19.75 2.64
CA ARG A 259 6.17 -20.77 2.31
C ARG A 259 5.86 -20.79 0.81
N SER A 260 5.79 -19.62 0.16
CA SER A 260 5.60 -19.53 -1.28
C SER A 260 6.74 -20.23 -2.04
N VAL A 261 7.99 -20.04 -1.63
CA VAL A 261 9.14 -20.75 -2.18
C VAL A 261 9.05 -22.27 -1.94
N ARG A 262 8.71 -22.70 -0.72
CA ARG A 262 8.49 -24.11 -0.38
C ARG A 262 7.47 -24.77 -1.31
N ASP A 263 6.32 -24.16 -1.44
CA ASP A 263 5.21 -24.72 -2.22
C ASP A 263 5.55 -24.80 -3.72
N ARG A 264 6.36 -23.86 -4.21
CA ARG A 264 6.87 -23.88 -5.58
C ARG A 264 7.82 -25.05 -5.83
N VAL A 265 8.75 -25.29 -4.92
CA VAL A 265 9.64 -26.46 -4.99
C VAL A 265 8.84 -27.78 -4.90
N LEU A 266 7.86 -27.84 -4.00
CA LEU A 266 7.02 -29.04 -3.86
C LEU A 266 6.19 -29.32 -5.13
N ARG A 267 5.65 -28.28 -5.80
CA ARG A 267 5.00 -28.45 -7.10
C ARG A 267 5.94 -28.95 -8.17
N ALA A 268 7.17 -28.44 -8.23
CA ALA A 268 8.18 -28.93 -9.14
C ALA A 268 8.53 -30.39 -8.89
N LEU A 269 8.63 -30.82 -7.61
CA LEU A 269 8.87 -32.22 -7.22
C LEU A 269 7.75 -33.16 -7.60
N THR A 270 6.50 -32.72 -7.53
CA THR A 270 5.32 -33.55 -7.82
C THR A 270 4.90 -33.50 -9.29
N GLY A 271 5.56 -32.65 -10.09
CA GLY A 271 5.11 -32.39 -11.47
C GLY A 271 3.75 -31.71 -11.52
N SER A 272 3.27 -31.20 -10.38
CA SER A 272 2.03 -30.44 -10.31
C SER A 272 2.22 -29.12 -11.03
N THR A 273 1.43 -28.87 -12.05
CA THR A 273 1.40 -27.56 -12.70
C THR A 273 1.01 -26.49 -11.69
N GLU A 274 1.50 -25.27 -11.87
CA GLU A 274 0.90 -24.13 -11.16
C GLU A 274 -0.61 -24.22 -11.25
N PRO A 275 -1.34 -23.80 -10.20
CA PRO A 275 -2.81 -23.82 -10.25
C PRO A 275 -3.25 -23.27 -11.60
N ALA A 276 -4.07 -24.00 -12.33
CA ALA A 276 -4.52 -23.60 -13.65
C ALA A 276 -4.98 -22.13 -13.55
N GLU A 277 -4.60 -21.31 -14.52
CA GLU A 277 -5.10 -19.95 -14.61
C GLU A 277 -6.60 -19.97 -14.29
N PRO A 278 -7.08 -19.09 -13.40
CA PRO A 278 -8.51 -19.07 -13.08
C PRO A 278 -9.32 -19.06 -14.38
N PRO A 279 -10.37 -19.88 -14.50
CA PRO A 279 -11.23 -19.83 -15.67
C PRO A 279 -11.73 -18.39 -15.85
N ALA A 280 -11.91 -17.97 -17.09
CA ALA A 280 -12.39 -16.64 -17.39
C ALA A 280 -13.66 -16.32 -16.59
N GLY A 281 -13.64 -15.19 -15.86
CA GLY A 281 -14.73 -14.78 -14.98
C GLY A 281 -14.76 -15.48 -13.61
N GLY A 282 -13.72 -16.23 -13.24
CA GLY A 282 -13.63 -16.86 -11.91
C GLY A 282 -13.25 -15.85 -10.81
N VAL A 283 -13.70 -16.12 -9.59
CA VAL A 283 -13.26 -15.43 -8.37
C VAL A 283 -12.24 -16.31 -7.66
N LEU A 284 -11.00 -15.79 -7.56
CA LEU A 284 -9.94 -16.48 -6.86
C LEU A 284 -10.14 -16.35 -5.34
N VAL A 285 -10.21 -17.49 -4.64
CA VAL A 285 -10.33 -17.54 -3.17
C VAL A 285 -9.01 -18.08 -2.62
N VAL A 286 -8.31 -17.26 -1.84
CA VAL A 286 -7.01 -17.60 -1.25
C VAL A 286 -7.00 -17.31 0.24
N ARG A 287 -6.15 -18.03 0.97
CA ARG A 287 -5.94 -17.72 2.39
C ARG A 287 -5.22 -16.37 2.53
N GLU A 288 -4.14 -16.22 1.81
CA GLU A 288 -3.34 -15.00 1.69
C GLU A 288 -2.95 -14.86 0.21
N LEU A 289 -2.87 -13.65 -0.27
CA LEU A 289 -2.47 -13.37 -1.65
C LEU A 289 -0.98 -13.00 -1.66
N ASP A 290 -0.15 -13.88 -2.21
CA ASP A 290 1.26 -13.59 -2.42
C ASP A 290 1.50 -12.75 -3.69
N ALA A 291 2.64 -12.05 -3.73
CA ALA A 291 2.98 -11.17 -4.85
C ALA A 291 3.13 -11.92 -6.17
N ALA A 292 3.62 -13.17 -6.15
CA ALA A 292 3.81 -13.98 -7.34
C ALA A 292 2.46 -14.35 -7.96
N THR A 293 1.53 -14.84 -7.15
CA THR A 293 0.16 -15.12 -7.59
C THR A 293 -0.49 -13.85 -8.14
N ALA A 294 -0.43 -12.73 -7.40
CA ALA A 294 -1.00 -11.46 -7.85
C ALA A 294 -0.44 -10.98 -9.19
N ALA A 295 0.87 -11.16 -9.41
CA ALA A 295 1.54 -10.75 -10.63
C ALA A 295 1.16 -11.60 -11.86
N THR A 296 0.68 -12.83 -11.66
CA THR A 296 0.24 -13.70 -12.77
C THR A 296 -1.22 -13.50 -13.17
N LEU A 297 -2.03 -12.85 -12.31
CA LEU A 297 -3.45 -12.64 -12.60
C LEU A 297 -3.65 -11.65 -13.76
N GLU A 298 -4.49 -11.98 -14.70
CA GLU A 298 -4.90 -11.09 -15.79
C GLU A 298 -6.25 -10.44 -15.42
N ALA A 299 -6.26 -9.11 -15.29
CA ALA A 299 -7.44 -8.36 -14.85
C ALA A 299 -8.65 -8.55 -15.77
N GLU A 300 -8.41 -8.78 -17.07
CA GLU A 300 -9.47 -9.02 -18.07
C GLU A 300 -10.07 -10.43 -17.98
N ARG A 301 -9.36 -11.36 -17.35
CA ARG A 301 -9.78 -12.77 -17.26
C ARG A 301 -10.37 -13.15 -15.93
N ILE A 302 -10.01 -12.46 -14.84
CA ILE A 302 -10.47 -12.78 -13.49
C ILE A 302 -11.61 -11.83 -13.08
N ALA A 303 -12.67 -12.37 -12.48
CA ALA A 303 -13.73 -11.52 -11.94
C ALA A 303 -13.29 -10.76 -10.69
N GLY A 304 -12.46 -11.39 -9.84
CA GLY A 304 -11.95 -10.77 -8.62
C GLY A 304 -11.18 -11.74 -7.74
N VAL A 305 -10.70 -11.23 -6.61
CA VAL A 305 -9.96 -12.00 -5.60
C VAL A 305 -10.61 -11.83 -4.23
N ALA A 306 -10.80 -12.92 -3.52
CA ALA A 306 -11.28 -12.95 -2.14
C ALA A 306 -10.19 -13.55 -1.23
N VAL A 307 -9.70 -12.77 -0.28
CA VAL A 307 -8.62 -13.15 0.64
C VAL A 307 -9.18 -13.42 2.02
N ARG A 308 -8.87 -14.58 2.60
CA ARG A 308 -9.35 -14.96 3.95
C ARG A 308 -8.73 -14.12 5.04
N ALA A 309 -7.43 -13.83 4.95
CA ALA A 309 -6.73 -13.00 5.92
C ALA A 309 -7.19 -11.53 5.86
N ALA A 310 -7.13 -10.85 7.01
CA ALA A 310 -7.62 -9.47 7.14
C ALA A 310 -6.63 -8.38 6.68
N GLY A 311 -5.42 -8.73 6.25
CA GLY A 311 -4.39 -7.76 5.86
C GLY A 311 -4.71 -7.02 4.57
N THR A 312 -4.70 -5.68 4.61
CA THR A 312 -4.89 -4.82 3.43
C THR A 312 -3.57 -4.33 2.84
N THR A 313 -2.46 -4.58 3.51
CA THR A 313 -1.10 -4.07 3.21
C THR A 313 -0.15 -5.13 2.65
N GLY A 314 -0.57 -6.39 2.57
CA GLY A 314 0.25 -7.46 1.99
C GLY A 314 0.67 -7.15 0.54
N HIS A 315 1.91 -7.48 0.18
CA HIS A 315 2.48 -7.19 -1.15
C HIS A 315 1.60 -7.67 -2.31
N GLY A 316 1.00 -8.87 -2.20
CA GLY A 316 0.08 -9.39 -3.22
C GLY A 316 -1.19 -8.56 -3.36
N VAL A 317 -1.73 -8.06 -2.25
CA VAL A 317 -2.91 -7.17 -2.25
C VAL A 317 -2.59 -5.85 -2.95
N ILE A 318 -1.42 -5.28 -2.69
CA ILE A 318 -0.95 -4.05 -3.34
C ILE A 318 -0.81 -4.27 -4.85
N VAL A 319 -0.15 -5.36 -5.27
CA VAL A 319 0.02 -5.72 -6.69
C VAL A 319 -1.32 -5.95 -7.38
N ALA A 320 -2.26 -6.67 -6.77
CA ALA A 320 -3.58 -6.91 -7.36
C ALA A 320 -4.37 -5.60 -7.55
N ARG A 321 -4.31 -4.70 -6.55
CA ARG A 321 -4.96 -3.38 -6.63
C ARG A 321 -4.36 -2.49 -7.70
N SER A 322 -3.03 -2.42 -7.82
CA SER A 322 -2.36 -1.62 -8.86
C SER A 322 -2.74 -2.09 -10.27
N ARG A 323 -3.11 -3.35 -10.43
CA ARG A 323 -3.60 -3.94 -11.68
C ARG A 323 -5.12 -3.77 -11.90
N GLY A 324 -5.82 -3.09 -11.00
CA GLY A 324 -7.27 -2.85 -11.11
C GLY A 324 -8.14 -4.09 -10.88
N ILE A 325 -7.63 -5.13 -10.23
CA ILE A 325 -8.37 -6.37 -9.94
C ILE A 325 -9.31 -6.13 -8.77
N PRO A 326 -10.65 -6.41 -8.89
CA PRO A 326 -11.58 -6.36 -7.77
C PRO A 326 -11.11 -7.29 -6.64
N LEU A 327 -11.03 -6.75 -5.40
CA LEU A 327 -10.46 -7.49 -4.29
C LEU A 327 -11.17 -7.21 -2.98
N ILE A 328 -11.52 -8.30 -2.25
CA ILE A 328 -12.02 -8.25 -0.88
C ILE A 328 -11.06 -9.01 0.04
N THR A 329 -10.80 -8.48 1.24
CA THR A 329 -9.93 -9.10 2.24
C THR A 329 -10.68 -9.38 3.54
N GLY A 330 -10.19 -10.33 4.34
CA GLY A 330 -10.76 -10.64 5.65
C GLY A 330 -12.09 -11.42 5.60
N ILE A 331 -12.33 -12.22 4.54
CA ILE A 331 -13.55 -13.06 4.49
C ILE A 331 -13.57 -14.14 5.57
N GLY A 332 -12.46 -14.36 6.30
CA GLY A 332 -12.37 -15.35 7.37
C GLY A 332 -12.40 -16.80 6.88
N GLU A 333 -12.71 -17.72 7.78
CA GLU A 333 -12.74 -19.15 7.51
C GLU A 333 -14.12 -19.62 6.95
N VAL A 334 -14.67 -18.85 6.01
CA VAL A 334 -15.90 -19.24 5.31
C VAL A 334 -15.62 -20.45 4.42
N GLU A 335 -16.42 -21.50 4.53
CA GLU A 335 -16.32 -22.65 3.65
C GLU A 335 -16.76 -22.27 2.23
N VAL A 336 -15.86 -22.40 1.27
CA VAL A 336 -16.10 -22.09 -0.14
C VAL A 336 -15.77 -23.33 -0.97
N PRO A 337 -16.76 -24.08 -1.45
CA PRO A 337 -16.52 -25.20 -2.35
C PRO A 337 -15.92 -24.72 -3.68
N ALA A 338 -14.97 -25.47 -4.21
CA ALA A 338 -14.41 -25.18 -5.53
C ALA A 338 -15.50 -25.24 -6.60
N GLY A 339 -15.58 -24.22 -7.46
CA GLY A 339 -16.60 -24.09 -8.49
C GLY A 339 -17.95 -23.54 -8.00
N ALA A 340 -18.16 -23.38 -6.69
CA ALA A 340 -19.35 -22.71 -6.15
C ALA A 340 -19.45 -21.28 -6.66
N LEU A 341 -20.64 -20.81 -6.93
CA LEU A 341 -20.83 -19.41 -7.30
C LEU A 341 -20.57 -18.53 -6.07
N VAL A 342 -19.66 -17.57 -6.19
CA VAL A 342 -19.40 -16.58 -5.15
C VAL A 342 -19.61 -15.17 -5.69
N ALA A 343 -20.05 -14.30 -4.82
CA ALA A 343 -20.22 -12.90 -5.12
C ALA A 343 -19.71 -12.05 -3.95
N PHE A 344 -19.13 -10.91 -4.26
CA PHE A 344 -18.77 -9.94 -3.21
C PHE A 344 -18.96 -8.50 -3.67
N ASP A 345 -19.22 -7.64 -2.70
CA ASP A 345 -19.13 -6.20 -2.80
C ASP A 345 -18.17 -5.71 -1.71
N ALA A 346 -16.93 -5.38 -2.09
CA ALA A 346 -15.91 -4.93 -1.15
C ALA A 346 -16.24 -3.58 -0.52
N ARG A 347 -17.04 -2.74 -1.19
CA ARG A 347 -17.50 -1.45 -0.66
C ARG A 347 -18.55 -1.65 0.44
N ALA A 348 -19.50 -2.54 0.19
CA ALA A 348 -20.50 -2.93 1.20
C ALA A 348 -19.91 -3.86 2.28
N GLY A 349 -18.71 -4.44 2.05
CA GLY A 349 -18.09 -5.42 2.93
C GLY A 349 -18.85 -6.75 2.95
N SER A 350 -19.47 -7.15 1.85
CA SER A 350 -20.25 -8.37 1.74
C SER A 350 -19.56 -9.42 0.87
N PHE A 351 -19.55 -10.67 1.34
CA PHE A 351 -19.11 -11.85 0.60
C PHE A 351 -20.13 -12.95 0.77
N VAL A 352 -20.63 -13.51 -0.33
CA VAL A 352 -21.72 -14.51 -0.32
C VAL A 352 -21.30 -15.71 -1.15
N VAL A 353 -21.47 -16.90 -0.56
CA VAL A 353 -21.31 -18.20 -1.24
C VAL A 353 -22.69 -18.70 -1.63
N GLU A 354 -22.84 -19.13 -2.88
CA GLU A 354 -24.11 -19.60 -3.45
C GLU A 354 -25.27 -18.61 -3.22
N PRO A 355 -25.15 -17.34 -3.75
CA PRO A 355 -26.21 -16.35 -3.58
C PRO A 355 -27.54 -16.88 -4.12
N ALA A 356 -28.61 -16.71 -3.34
CA ALA A 356 -29.93 -17.31 -3.59
C ALA A 356 -30.53 -16.90 -4.95
N ASP A 357 -30.17 -15.71 -5.46
CA ASP A 357 -30.57 -15.16 -6.76
C ASP A 357 -29.60 -15.53 -7.89
N GLY A 358 -28.66 -16.45 -7.64
CA GLY A 358 -27.60 -16.78 -8.58
C GLY A 358 -26.64 -15.61 -8.84
N GLY A 359 -26.56 -14.64 -7.93
CA GLY A 359 -25.71 -13.45 -8.04
C GLY A 359 -26.25 -12.35 -8.96
N ALA A 360 -27.54 -12.35 -9.24
CA ALA A 360 -28.15 -11.37 -10.15
C ALA A 360 -28.07 -9.94 -9.58
N GLU A 361 -28.28 -9.77 -8.29
CA GLU A 361 -28.14 -8.50 -7.61
C GLU A 361 -26.71 -7.93 -7.74
N PHE A 362 -25.70 -8.72 -7.45
CA PHE A 362 -24.30 -8.31 -7.61
C PHE A 362 -23.94 -7.97 -9.07
N ARG A 363 -24.45 -8.75 -10.05
CA ARG A 363 -24.25 -8.44 -11.46
C ARG A 363 -24.93 -7.14 -11.87
N THR A 364 -26.09 -6.84 -11.30
CA THR A 364 -26.79 -5.57 -11.53
C THR A 364 -25.97 -4.42 -10.96
N THR A 365 -25.53 -4.51 -9.69
CA THR A 365 -24.67 -3.52 -9.05
C THR A 365 -23.38 -3.29 -9.85
N LEU A 366 -22.74 -4.37 -10.35
CA LEU A 366 -21.53 -4.28 -11.18
C LEU A 366 -21.78 -3.48 -12.45
N ARG A 367 -22.89 -3.76 -13.17
CA ARG A 367 -23.25 -3.04 -14.41
C ARG A 367 -23.58 -1.58 -14.13
N GLU A 368 -24.32 -1.30 -13.08
CA GLU A 368 -24.68 0.05 -12.67
C GLU A 368 -23.42 0.86 -12.34
N ARG A 369 -22.53 0.32 -11.51
CA ARG A 369 -21.28 0.99 -11.17
C ARG A 369 -20.36 1.18 -12.38
N ALA A 370 -20.32 0.21 -13.31
CA ALA A 370 -19.53 0.36 -14.54
C ALA A 370 -20.10 1.47 -15.44
N ALA A 371 -21.41 1.54 -15.61
CA ALA A 371 -22.08 2.58 -16.39
C ALA A 371 -21.94 3.96 -15.71
N GLU A 372 -22.08 4.03 -14.38
CA GLU A 372 -21.84 5.25 -13.61
C GLU A 372 -20.40 5.75 -13.78
N ARG A 373 -19.43 4.84 -13.72
CA ARG A 373 -18.00 5.19 -13.92
C ARG A 373 -17.75 5.69 -15.32
N GLU A 374 -18.28 5.03 -16.35
CA GLU A 374 -18.15 5.46 -17.74
C GLU A 374 -18.72 6.86 -17.93
N THR A 375 -19.92 7.11 -17.42
CA THR A 375 -20.58 8.43 -17.45
C THR A 375 -19.77 9.47 -16.67
N ALA A 376 -19.27 9.10 -15.48
CA ALA A 376 -18.48 9.99 -14.64
C ALA A 376 -17.17 10.40 -15.32
N LEU A 377 -16.50 9.47 -16.00
CA LEU A 377 -15.28 9.74 -16.78
C LEU A 377 -15.56 10.64 -17.98
N ALA A 378 -16.64 10.40 -18.72
CA ALA A 378 -17.02 11.23 -19.84
C ALA A 378 -17.35 12.68 -19.43
N GLU A 379 -17.77 12.88 -18.19
CA GLU A 379 -18.12 14.17 -17.62
C GLU A 379 -17.12 14.72 -16.60
N ALA A 380 -15.91 14.14 -16.53
CA ALA A 380 -14.94 14.43 -15.47
C ALA A 380 -14.55 15.93 -15.38
N ASP A 381 -14.46 16.61 -16.51
CA ASP A 381 -14.10 18.05 -16.57
C ASP A 381 -15.22 19.00 -16.12
N ARG A 382 -16.47 18.49 -15.99
CA ARG A 382 -17.58 19.30 -15.52
C ARG A 382 -17.43 19.60 -14.05
N PRO A 383 -17.62 20.86 -13.59
CA PRO A 383 -17.62 21.21 -12.18
C PRO A 383 -18.64 20.38 -11.38
N ALA A 384 -18.33 20.07 -10.13
CA ALA A 384 -19.28 19.43 -9.22
C ALA A 384 -20.22 20.48 -8.60
N VAL A 385 -21.22 20.86 -9.38
CA VAL A 385 -22.29 21.78 -8.90
C VAL A 385 -23.46 20.93 -8.44
N THR A 386 -23.82 21.06 -7.17
CA THR A 386 -24.95 20.34 -6.57
C THR A 386 -26.27 20.77 -7.16
N VAL A 387 -27.34 19.99 -6.91
CA VAL A 387 -28.73 20.33 -7.34
C VAL A 387 -29.14 21.71 -6.84
N ASP A 388 -28.65 22.12 -5.68
CA ASP A 388 -28.92 23.42 -5.05
C ASP A 388 -28.06 24.57 -5.58
N GLY A 389 -27.21 24.30 -6.59
CA GLY A 389 -26.37 25.30 -7.27
C GLY A 389 -25.07 25.63 -6.54
N THR A 390 -24.66 24.87 -5.53
CA THR A 390 -23.40 25.08 -4.83
C THR A 390 -22.27 24.29 -5.50
N THR A 391 -21.18 24.96 -5.77
CA THR A 391 -19.96 24.32 -6.30
C THR A 391 -19.16 23.69 -5.14
N ILE A 392 -18.75 22.44 -5.32
CA ILE A 392 -17.81 21.74 -4.43
C ILE A 392 -16.59 21.41 -5.28
N GLN A 393 -15.41 21.82 -4.82
CA GLN A 393 -14.17 21.52 -5.50
C GLN A 393 -13.72 20.10 -5.18
N VAL A 394 -13.29 19.35 -6.21
CA VAL A 394 -12.80 17.99 -6.04
C VAL A 394 -11.38 17.92 -6.59
N PHE A 395 -10.44 17.92 -5.68
CA PHE A 395 -9.01 17.87 -5.92
C PHE A 395 -8.47 16.43 -5.86
N ALA A 396 -7.24 16.25 -6.31
CA ALA A 396 -6.55 14.97 -6.26
C ALA A 396 -5.46 14.93 -5.18
N ASN A 397 -5.30 13.76 -4.55
CA ASN A 397 -4.13 13.42 -3.74
C ASN A 397 -3.04 12.87 -4.65
N VAL A 398 -1.81 13.37 -4.52
CA VAL A 398 -0.69 13.09 -5.41
C VAL A 398 0.54 12.65 -4.60
N GLY A 399 1.11 11.51 -4.95
CA GLY A 399 2.37 10.99 -4.42
C GLY A 399 3.46 10.85 -5.50
N SER A 400 3.12 11.08 -6.78
CA SER A 400 4.05 11.04 -7.90
C SER A 400 3.62 12.00 -9.01
N VAL A 401 4.51 12.28 -9.96
CA VAL A 401 4.15 13.05 -11.17
C VAL A 401 3.13 12.27 -12.01
N GLN A 402 3.21 10.93 -12.01
CA GLN A 402 2.25 10.08 -12.71
C GLN A 402 0.84 10.20 -12.12
N ASP A 403 0.71 10.23 -10.78
CA ASP A 403 -0.60 10.45 -10.12
C ASP A 403 -1.23 11.77 -10.55
N ALA A 404 -0.40 12.81 -10.76
CA ALA A 404 -0.87 14.11 -11.22
C ALA A 404 -1.39 14.04 -12.67
N LEU A 405 -0.72 13.28 -13.54
CA LEU A 405 -1.15 13.05 -14.92
C LEU A 405 -2.44 12.21 -14.99
N ASP A 406 -2.60 11.26 -14.07
CA ASP A 406 -3.75 10.34 -13.98
C ASP A 406 -4.95 10.95 -13.22
N ALA A 407 -4.81 12.14 -12.63
CA ALA A 407 -5.86 12.84 -11.89
C ALA A 407 -6.91 13.49 -12.82
N TYR A 408 -7.60 12.67 -13.60
CA TYR A 408 -8.52 13.12 -14.63
C TYR A 408 -9.68 13.95 -14.05
N GLY A 409 -9.90 15.12 -14.60
CA GLY A 409 -11.01 16.00 -14.20
C GLY A 409 -10.84 16.69 -12.85
N ALA A 410 -9.70 16.52 -12.15
CA ALA A 410 -9.48 17.18 -10.88
C ALA A 410 -9.44 18.70 -11.01
N ASP A 411 -9.94 19.41 -9.99
CA ASP A 411 -9.93 20.88 -9.95
C ASP A 411 -8.57 21.43 -9.49
N GLY A 412 -7.61 20.54 -9.19
CA GLY A 412 -6.26 20.80 -8.74
C GLY A 412 -5.75 19.63 -7.87
N SER A 413 -4.70 19.89 -7.07
CA SER A 413 -4.24 18.93 -6.04
C SER A 413 -4.41 19.52 -4.64
N GLY A 414 -5.23 18.89 -3.79
CA GLY A 414 -5.41 19.30 -2.39
C GLY A 414 -4.38 18.66 -1.45
N LEU A 415 -3.56 17.71 -1.95
CA LEU A 415 -2.48 17.10 -1.19
C LEU A 415 -1.39 16.56 -2.11
N VAL A 416 -0.24 17.21 -2.13
CA VAL A 416 1.01 16.65 -2.64
C VAL A 416 1.79 16.08 -1.45
N ARG A 417 2.01 14.75 -1.46
CA ARG A 417 2.69 14.01 -0.38
C ARG A 417 4.20 13.99 -0.63
N THR A 418 4.92 14.93 -0.04
CA THR A 418 6.35 15.11 -0.30
C THR A 418 7.22 13.97 0.24
N GLU A 419 6.80 13.33 1.31
CA GLU A 419 7.45 12.16 1.88
C GLU A 419 7.37 10.93 0.94
N VAL A 420 6.35 10.86 0.08
CA VAL A 420 6.22 9.81 -0.95
C VAL A 420 7.08 10.15 -2.17
N LEU A 421 7.05 11.41 -2.63
CA LEU A 421 7.83 11.89 -3.78
C LEU A 421 9.34 11.65 -3.63
N PHE A 422 9.84 11.75 -2.40
CA PHE A 422 11.28 11.68 -2.11
C PHE A 422 11.64 10.55 -1.13
N GLY A 423 10.70 9.60 -0.91
CA GLY A 423 10.82 8.54 0.09
C GLY A 423 12.02 7.62 -0.11
N ASP A 424 12.47 7.46 -1.34
CA ASP A 424 13.55 6.54 -1.71
C ASP A 424 14.95 7.18 -1.64
N ARG A 425 15.05 8.48 -1.32
CA ARG A 425 16.33 9.20 -1.38
C ARG A 425 17.16 8.98 -0.11
N ARG A 426 18.47 8.78 -0.28
CA ARG A 426 19.42 8.64 0.82
C ARG A 426 19.99 9.98 1.29
N THR A 427 19.93 10.98 0.45
CA THR A 427 20.34 12.35 0.75
C THR A 427 19.14 13.26 0.60
N ALA A 428 19.02 14.25 1.48
CA ALA A 428 17.97 15.24 1.38
C ALA A 428 17.96 15.85 -0.04
N PRO A 429 16.79 15.96 -0.68
CA PRO A 429 16.71 16.56 -2.00
C PRO A 429 17.10 18.05 -1.92
N ARG A 430 17.94 18.50 -2.84
CA ARG A 430 18.29 19.91 -2.96
C ARG A 430 17.08 20.74 -3.39
N VAL A 431 17.14 22.03 -3.17
CA VAL A 431 16.06 22.95 -3.53
C VAL A 431 15.70 22.82 -5.03
N GLU A 432 16.71 22.75 -5.91
CA GLU A 432 16.50 22.66 -7.36
C GLU A 432 15.76 21.35 -7.76
N GLU A 433 16.11 20.26 -7.11
CA GLU A 433 15.48 18.95 -7.36
C GLU A 433 14.02 18.93 -6.91
N GLN A 434 13.72 19.57 -5.79
CA GLN A 434 12.34 19.73 -5.30
C GLN A 434 11.54 20.64 -6.25
N VAL A 435 12.13 21.74 -6.70
CA VAL A 435 11.52 22.68 -7.67
C VAL A 435 11.16 21.96 -8.97
N GLU A 436 12.05 21.12 -9.49
CA GLU A 436 11.81 20.36 -10.72
C GLU A 436 10.57 19.44 -10.58
N VAL A 437 10.47 18.69 -9.49
CA VAL A 437 9.35 17.79 -9.23
C VAL A 437 8.04 18.57 -9.00
N PHE A 438 8.07 19.61 -8.16
CA PHE A 438 6.86 20.41 -7.89
C PHE A 438 6.36 21.14 -9.14
N ARG A 439 7.28 21.64 -9.99
CA ARG A 439 6.94 22.27 -11.27
C ARG A 439 6.31 21.25 -12.24
N ALA A 440 6.83 20.01 -12.29
CA ALA A 440 6.24 18.95 -13.11
C ALA A 440 4.81 18.63 -12.67
N ILE A 441 4.56 18.53 -11.35
CA ILE A 441 3.21 18.34 -10.79
C ILE A 441 2.31 19.53 -11.13
N ALA A 442 2.76 20.77 -10.90
CA ALA A 442 1.98 21.96 -11.22
C ALA A 442 1.62 22.03 -12.71
N SER A 443 2.57 21.67 -13.57
CA SER A 443 2.36 21.62 -15.04
C SER A 443 1.32 20.59 -15.44
N ALA A 444 1.27 19.42 -14.78
CA ALA A 444 0.25 18.38 -15.04
C ALA A 444 -1.17 18.88 -14.74
N PHE A 445 -1.33 19.79 -13.78
CA PHE A 445 -2.62 20.41 -13.47
C PHE A 445 -2.97 21.64 -14.32
N GLY A 446 -2.09 22.07 -15.23
CA GLY A 446 -2.42 23.08 -16.22
C GLY A 446 -2.80 24.45 -15.65
N GLY A 447 -2.18 24.89 -14.57
CA GLY A 447 -2.45 26.18 -13.90
C GLY A 447 -3.55 26.14 -12.84
N LYS A 448 -4.09 24.97 -12.52
CA LYS A 448 -4.97 24.76 -11.35
C LYS A 448 -4.13 24.74 -10.07
N PRO A 449 -4.71 25.06 -8.89
CA PRO A 449 -3.97 25.11 -7.64
C PRO A 449 -3.45 23.74 -7.18
N ILE A 450 -2.28 23.75 -6.55
CA ILE A 450 -1.73 22.57 -5.89
C ILE A 450 -1.36 22.91 -4.44
N THR A 451 -1.71 22.02 -3.51
CA THR A 451 -1.38 22.14 -2.08
C THR A 451 -0.23 21.21 -1.75
N ILE A 452 0.93 21.77 -1.47
CA ILE A 452 2.12 21.01 -1.12
C ILE A 452 2.19 20.89 0.41
N ARG A 453 2.06 19.65 0.91
CA ARG A 453 2.28 19.36 2.32
C ARG A 453 3.78 19.31 2.58
N THR A 454 4.26 20.04 3.56
CA THR A 454 5.64 19.91 4.04
C THR A 454 5.85 18.51 4.61
N TRP A 455 7.11 18.12 4.75
CA TRP A 455 7.48 16.77 5.16
C TRP A 455 6.66 16.23 6.33
N ASP A 456 5.95 15.12 6.13
CA ASP A 456 5.28 14.35 7.19
C ASP A 456 6.10 13.10 7.48
N ILE A 457 7.17 13.27 8.24
CA ILE A 457 8.15 12.25 8.60
C ILE A 457 7.88 11.78 10.02
N GLY A 458 8.05 10.47 10.26
CA GLY A 458 7.83 9.83 11.55
C GLY A 458 6.65 8.86 11.54
N GLY A 459 6.53 8.04 12.57
CA GLY A 459 5.54 6.98 12.62
C GLY A 459 5.84 5.87 11.61
N ASP A 460 4.97 5.71 10.63
CA ASP A 460 5.07 4.75 9.52
C ASP A 460 5.79 5.29 8.27
N LYS A 461 6.31 6.53 8.33
CA LYS A 461 6.90 7.24 7.19
C LYS A 461 8.37 7.61 7.44
N PRO A 462 9.27 6.64 7.51
CA PRO A 462 10.69 6.92 7.64
C PRO A 462 11.25 7.47 6.33
N LEU A 463 12.19 8.44 6.42
CA LEU A 463 12.97 8.88 5.27
C LEU A 463 14.44 8.51 5.46
N PRO A 464 15.08 7.85 4.49
CA PRO A 464 16.47 7.39 4.61
C PRO A 464 17.48 8.51 4.86
N PHE A 465 17.20 9.71 4.37
CA PHE A 465 18.09 10.89 4.57
C PHE A 465 17.87 11.59 5.91
N LEU A 466 16.84 11.22 6.68
CA LEU A 466 16.54 11.77 7.99
C LEU A 466 16.18 10.64 8.97
N PRO A 467 17.14 9.77 9.31
CA PRO A 467 16.89 8.70 10.26
C PRO A 467 16.52 9.29 11.63
N GLN A 468 15.47 8.75 12.22
CA GLN A 468 14.97 9.14 13.54
C GLN A 468 15.40 8.11 14.59
N GLU A 469 15.54 8.55 15.83
CA GLU A 469 15.75 7.66 16.96
C GLU A 469 14.50 6.74 17.14
N ARG A 470 14.74 5.53 17.57
CA ARG A 470 13.64 4.58 17.82
C ARG A 470 12.84 5.05 19.04
N GLU A 471 11.55 5.24 18.83
CA GLU A 471 10.59 5.60 19.87
C GLU A 471 9.72 4.42 20.27
N ALA A 472 9.27 4.39 21.52
CA ALA A 472 8.36 3.36 22.01
C ALA A 472 6.97 3.43 21.34
N ASN A 473 6.54 4.63 20.98
CA ASN A 473 5.26 4.91 20.33
C ASN A 473 5.48 5.90 19.17
N PRO A 474 6.01 5.47 18.03
CA PRO A 474 6.42 6.37 16.94
C PRO A 474 5.29 7.26 16.42
N PHE A 475 4.04 6.78 16.39
CA PHE A 475 2.89 7.59 15.99
C PHE A 475 2.56 8.73 16.95
N LEU A 476 2.97 8.63 18.22
CA LEU A 476 2.78 9.64 19.25
C LEU A 476 4.05 10.47 19.53
N GLY A 477 5.12 10.20 18.79
CA GLY A 477 6.44 10.79 18.97
C GLY A 477 6.73 12.01 18.11
N GLU A 478 8.01 12.15 17.72
CA GLU A 478 8.47 13.20 16.81
C GLU A 478 8.00 12.90 15.39
N ARG A 479 7.00 13.65 14.93
CA ARG A 479 6.40 13.47 13.61
C ARG A 479 6.04 14.82 12.98
N GLY A 480 6.10 14.88 11.65
CA GLY A 480 5.71 16.05 10.87
C GLY A 480 6.48 17.31 11.28
N ILE A 481 5.79 18.40 11.52
CA ILE A 481 6.39 19.68 11.85
C ILE A 481 7.34 19.65 13.06
N ARG A 482 7.14 18.73 14.01
CA ARG A 482 7.94 18.61 15.24
C ARG A 482 9.38 18.19 14.96
N VAL A 483 9.61 17.33 13.95
CA VAL A 483 10.95 16.86 13.53
C VAL A 483 11.83 18.03 13.14
N PHE A 484 11.26 19.05 12.52
CA PHE A 484 12.03 20.17 11.96
C PHE A 484 12.42 21.22 12.98
N ARG A 485 11.92 21.14 14.21
CA ARG A 485 12.45 21.98 15.30
C ARG A 485 13.95 21.71 15.59
N LYS A 486 14.40 20.47 15.29
CA LYS A 486 15.82 20.09 15.41
C LYS A 486 16.61 20.26 14.10
N ARG A 487 15.90 20.34 12.98
CA ARG A 487 16.46 20.40 11.62
C ARG A 487 15.74 21.43 10.75
N PRO A 488 15.69 22.71 11.17
CA PRO A 488 14.94 23.75 10.46
C PRO A 488 15.44 23.99 9.04
N GLU A 489 16.71 23.68 8.75
CA GLU A 489 17.28 23.81 7.41
C GLU A 489 16.55 22.99 6.36
N LEU A 490 16.11 21.77 6.69
CA LEU A 490 15.38 20.91 5.76
C LEU A 490 13.99 21.46 5.42
N LEU A 491 13.31 22.05 6.40
CA LEU A 491 12.04 22.72 6.17
C LEU A 491 12.25 23.99 5.33
N ARG A 492 13.25 24.80 5.65
CA ARG A 492 13.57 26.03 4.90
C ARG A 492 13.89 25.74 3.44
N ASP A 493 14.65 24.68 3.15
CA ASP A 493 14.96 24.27 1.79
C ASP A 493 13.70 23.84 1.03
N GLN A 494 12.78 23.11 1.66
CA GLN A 494 11.50 22.78 1.06
C GLN A 494 10.62 24.02 0.83
N LEU A 495 10.53 24.91 1.79
CA LEU A 495 9.79 26.16 1.65
C LEU A 495 10.36 27.06 0.55
N ARG A 496 11.70 27.12 0.39
CA ARG A 496 12.34 27.81 -0.75
C ARG A 496 11.96 27.19 -2.10
N ALA A 497 11.90 25.87 -2.16
CA ALA A 497 11.48 25.18 -3.38
C ALA A 497 10.02 25.50 -3.72
N ILE A 498 9.13 25.42 -2.73
CA ILE A 498 7.71 25.75 -2.87
C ILE A 498 7.55 27.19 -3.37
N SER A 499 8.32 28.12 -2.81
CA SER A 499 8.26 29.53 -3.19
C SER A 499 8.63 29.80 -4.63
N GLN A 500 9.68 29.12 -5.12
CA GLN A 500 10.10 29.29 -6.51
C GLN A 500 9.01 28.82 -7.48
N VAL A 501 8.30 27.74 -7.15
CA VAL A 501 7.20 27.25 -7.99
C VAL A 501 5.97 28.14 -7.85
N ALA A 502 5.73 28.72 -6.69
CA ALA A 502 4.63 29.65 -6.45
C ALA A 502 4.74 30.95 -7.26
N ALA A 503 5.92 31.32 -7.70
CA ALA A 503 6.11 32.42 -8.64
C ALA A 503 5.59 32.10 -10.07
N GLU A 504 5.38 30.85 -10.41
CA GLU A 504 5.03 30.35 -11.74
C GLU A 504 3.63 29.72 -11.79
N ALA A 505 3.12 29.23 -10.65
CA ALA A 505 1.85 28.50 -10.55
C ALA A 505 1.15 28.79 -9.21
N PRO A 506 -0.19 28.63 -9.12
CA PRO A 506 -0.91 28.78 -7.86
C PRO A 506 -0.57 27.61 -6.92
N VAL A 507 0.27 27.87 -5.93
CA VAL A 507 0.73 26.90 -4.95
C VAL A 507 0.26 27.31 -3.56
N GLN A 508 -0.15 26.33 -2.78
CA GLN A 508 -0.48 26.46 -1.35
C GLN A 508 0.48 25.60 -0.54
N VAL A 509 0.84 26.04 0.67
CA VAL A 509 1.67 25.27 1.60
C VAL A 509 0.85 24.81 2.79
N MET A 510 1.02 23.55 3.19
CA MET A 510 0.30 22.93 4.30
C MET A 510 1.26 22.25 5.27
N PHE A 511 1.15 22.58 6.56
CA PHE A 511 1.96 21.99 7.62
C PHE A 511 1.23 20.82 8.30
N PRO A 512 1.83 19.60 8.36
CA PRO A 512 1.23 18.43 8.98
C PRO A 512 1.44 18.39 10.50
N MET A 513 0.65 17.58 11.21
CA MET A 513 0.79 17.22 12.64
C MET A 513 0.77 18.42 13.61
N VAL A 514 0.14 19.51 13.22
CA VAL A 514 0.01 20.69 14.07
C VAL A 514 -0.97 20.42 15.22
N THR A 515 -0.59 20.82 16.42
CA THR A 515 -1.37 20.64 17.66
C THR A 515 -1.56 21.94 18.46
N THR A 516 -0.58 22.87 18.39
CA THR A 516 -0.57 24.09 19.20
C THR A 516 -0.34 25.35 18.37
N SER A 517 -0.75 26.49 18.92
CA SER A 517 -0.54 27.80 18.27
C SER A 517 0.93 28.16 18.14
N GLU A 518 1.77 27.66 19.06
CA GLU A 518 3.22 27.85 19.01
C GLU A 518 3.86 27.11 17.83
N GLU A 519 3.32 25.95 17.45
CA GLU A 519 3.75 25.22 16.25
C GLU A 519 3.38 25.99 14.99
N VAL A 520 2.17 26.57 14.94
CA VAL A 520 1.74 27.45 13.83
C VAL A 520 2.63 28.69 13.75
N ALA A 521 2.82 29.40 14.86
CA ALA A 521 3.65 30.61 14.91
C ALA A 521 5.09 30.32 14.47
N TRP A 522 5.64 29.18 14.87
CA TRP A 522 6.95 28.76 14.44
C TRP A 522 7.00 28.48 12.93
N ALA A 523 6.04 27.77 12.37
CA ALA A 523 5.96 27.49 10.93
C ALA A 523 5.89 28.79 10.11
N LEU A 524 5.07 29.75 10.57
CA LEU A 524 4.98 31.06 9.93
C LEU A 524 6.29 31.87 10.06
N SER A 525 7.02 31.73 11.17
CA SER A 525 8.34 32.37 11.31
C SER A 525 9.38 31.80 10.35
N GLU A 526 9.36 30.47 10.10
CA GLU A 526 10.24 29.83 9.12
C GLU A 526 9.96 30.30 7.68
N LEU A 527 8.69 30.52 7.35
CA LEU A 527 8.29 31.16 6.08
C LEU A 527 8.79 32.60 5.97
N ALA A 528 8.70 33.39 7.03
CA ALA A 528 9.18 34.77 7.05
C ALA A 528 10.71 34.81 6.90
N ASP A 529 11.44 33.93 7.58
CA ASP A 529 12.92 33.87 7.57
C ASP A 529 13.53 33.59 6.19
N ILE A 530 12.80 32.86 5.32
CA ILE A 530 13.26 32.60 3.94
C ILE A 530 12.98 33.76 2.98
N GLY A 531 12.48 34.91 3.49
CA GLY A 531 12.18 36.07 2.68
C GLY A 531 10.91 36.00 1.86
N ALA A 532 9.98 35.12 2.27
CA ALA A 532 8.69 34.90 1.62
C ALA A 532 7.71 36.08 1.75
N SER A 533 8.11 37.18 2.35
CA SER A 533 7.32 38.38 2.47
C SER A 533 7.03 38.98 1.09
N GLY A 534 5.81 38.81 0.60
CA GLY A 534 5.36 39.28 -0.72
C GLY A 534 4.94 38.18 -1.69
N TRP A 535 4.95 36.94 -1.25
CA TRP A 535 4.43 35.82 -2.05
C TRP A 535 2.93 35.69 -1.89
N ASP A 536 2.27 35.47 -3.01
CA ASP A 536 0.85 35.12 -3.06
C ASP A 536 0.69 33.60 -2.84
N VAL A 537 1.21 33.11 -1.69
CA VAL A 537 1.10 31.70 -1.30
C VAL A 537 0.11 31.57 -0.16
N LYS A 538 -0.97 30.85 -0.39
CA LYS A 538 -1.89 30.48 0.68
C LYS A 538 -1.20 29.51 1.66
N VAL A 539 -1.37 29.79 2.95
CA VAL A 539 -0.78 29.01 4.04
C VAL A 539 -1.84 28.34 4.87
N GLY A 540 -1.70 27.07 5.11
CA GLY A 540 -2.63 26.29 5.93
C GLY A 540 -1.97 25.21 6.76
N ILE A 541 -2.80 24.52 7.55
CA ILE A 541 -2.40 23.40 8.39
C ILE A 541 -3.24 22.16 8.08
N MET A 542 -2.67 20.99 8.33
CA MET A 542 -3.42 19.74 8.37
C MET A 542 -3.99 19.54 9.77
N VAL A 543 -5.32 19.41 9.85
CA VAL A 543 -6.03 19.10 11.09
C VAL A 543 -6.22 17.59 11.16
N GLU A 544 -5.32 16.93 11.87
CA GLU A 544 -5.28 15.47 11.95
C GLU A 544 -5.06 14.96 13.39
N VAL A 545 -4.87 15.89 14.32
CA VAL A 545 -4.81 15.60 15.77
C VAL A 545 -6.10 16.10 16.42
N PRO A 546 -6.80 15.30 17.25
CA PRO A 546 -8.05 15.70 17.89
C PRO A 546 -7.95 17.01 18.68
N ALA A 547 -6.81 17.29 19.32
CA ALA A 547 -6.56 18.53 20.01
C ALA A 547 -6.58 19.75 19.07
N ALA A 548 -6.11 19.61 17.84
CA ALA A 548 -6.17 20.67 16.83
C ALA A 548 -7.61 20.94 16.42
N ALA A 549 -8.42 19.91 16.18
CA ALA A 549 -9.83 20.05 15.86
C ALA A 549 -10.62 20.79 16.97
N LEU A 550 -10.32 20.48 18.24
CA LEU A 550 -10.97 21.14 19.38
C LEU A 550 -10.57 22.62 19.56
N ARG A 551 -9.35 22.98 19.16
CA ARG A 551 -8.76 24.33 19.29
C ARG A 551 -8.74 25.12 17.98
N ILE A 552 -9.47 24.68 16.98
CA ILE A 552 -9.34 25.18 15.61
C ILE A 552 -9.49 26.70 15.50
N SER A 553 -10.34 27.32 16.30
CA SER A 553 -10.56 28.76 16.26
C SER A 553 -9.32 29.59 16.55
N SER A 554 -8.45 29.13 17.47
CA SER A 554 -7.19 29.80 17.78
C SER A 554 -6.03 29.36 16.89
N LEU A 555 -6.08 28.11 16.39
CA LEU A 555 -5.02 27.58 15.51
C LEU A 555 -5.10 28.15 14.09
N ALA A 556 -6.31 28.46 13.63
CA ALA A 556 -6.53 28.92 12.26
C ALA A 556 -6.50 30.46 12.13
N GLU A 557 -6.21 31.20 13.21
CA GLU A 557 -6.02 32.66 13.13
C GLU A 557 -4.81 33.01 12.23
N GLY A 558 -5.08 33.80 11.20
CA GLY A 558 -4.05 34.23 10.24
C GLY A 558 -3.66 33.18 9.19
N LEU A 559 -4.35 32.06 9.12
CA LEU A 559 -4.25 31.08 8.06
C LEU A 559 -5.29 31.30 6.96
N ASP A 560 -4.97 30.88 5.75
CA ASP A 560 -5.88 30.95 4.59
C ASP A 560 -6.82 29.75 4.53
N PHE A 561 -6.34 28.57 4.93
CA PHE A 561 -7.12 27.33 4.90
C PHE A 561 -6.69 26.33 5.97
N VAL A 562 -7.55 25.36 6.20
CA VAL A 562 -7.24 24.14 6.95
C VAL A 562 -7.69 22.92 6.15
N SER A 563 -6.91 21.84 6.16
CA SER A 563 -7.28 20.59 5.50
C SER A 563 -7.33 19.45 6.51
N ILE A 564 -8.44 18.74 6.57
CA ILE A 564 -8.66 17.67 7.57
C ILE A 564 -8.05 16.36 7.04
N GLY A 565 -7.01 15.87 7.73
CA GLY A 565 -6.38 14.58 7.48
C GLY A 565 -7.12 13.46 8.19
N THR A 566 -8.18 12.90 7.58
CA THR A 566 -9.08 11.97 8.26
C THR A 566 -8.42 10.66 8.68
N ASN A 567 -7.34 10.23 8.05
CA ASN A 567 -6.67 8.97 8.39
C ASN A 567 -6.05 9.03 9.79
N ASP A 568 -5.20 10.01 10.03
CA ASP A 568 -4.55 10.23 11.31
C ASP A 568 -5.56 10.74 12.35
N LEU A 569 -6.50 11.62 11.97
CA LEU A 569 -7.58 12.05 12.87
C LEU A 569 -8.39 10.86 13.40
N THR A 570 -8.72 9.90 12.53
CA THR A 570 -9.42 8.67 12.94
C THR A 570 -8.56 7.83 13.87
N GLN A 571 -7.30 7.56 13.49
CA GLN A 571 -6.37 6.77 14.29
C GLN A 571 -6.21 7.32 15.71
N TYR A 572 -6.01 8.63 15.85
CA TYR A 572 -5.85 9.27 17.15
C TYR A 572 -7.15 9.39 17.94
N THR A 573 -8.29 9.55 17.28
CA THR A 573 -9.60 9.60 17.94
C THR A 573 -10.01 8.26 18.51
N THR A 574 -9.79 7.19 17.75
CA THR A 574 -10.18 5.83 18.14
C THR A 574 -9.08 5.08 18.90
N ALA A 575 -7.88 5.66 19.01
CA ALA A 575 -6.69 5.04 19.59
C ALA A 575 -6.36 3.67 18.93
N ALA A 576 -6.63 3.54 17.62
CA ALA A 576 -6.46 2.31 16.87
C ALA A 576 -5.44 2.51 15.76
N ASP A 577 -4.32 1.81 15.83
CA ASP A 577 -3.29 1.79 14.81
C ASP A 577 -3.82 1.12 13.53
N ARG A 578 -3.88 1.86 12.43
CA ARG A 578 -4.34 1.37 11.12
C ARG A 578 -3.46 0.25 10.55
N GLY A 579 -2.19 0.19 10.96
CA GLY A 579 -1.24 -0.87 10.59
C GLY A 579 -1.40 -2.15 11.40
N ASN A 580 -2.11 -2.11 12.53
CA ASN A 580 -2.33 -3.27 13.39
C ASN A 580 -3.67 -3.95 13.08
N SER A 581 -3.64 -5.11 12.43
CA SER A 581 -4.83 -5.86 12.01
C SER A 581 -5.79 -6.21 13.15
N ALA A 582 -5.28 -6.35 14.38
CA ALA A 582 -6.11 -6.66 15.55
C ALA A 582 -7.06 -5.52 15.94
N VAL A 583 -6.71 -4.28 15.67
CA VAL A 583 -7.48 -3.07 16.03
C VAL A 583 -7.87 -2.20 14.85
N ALA A 584 -7.37 -2.48 13.65
CA ALA A 584 -7.66 -1.71 12.43
C ALA A 584 -9.17 -1.57 12.14
N SER A 585 -9.97 -2.53 12.60
CA SER A 585 -11.42 -2.49 12.50
C SER A 585 -12.07 -1.35 13.30
N LEU A 586 -11.38 -0.78 14.28
CA LEU A 586 -11.85 0.36 15.06
C LEU A 586 -11.53 1.70 14.37
N ALA A 587 -10.53 1.71 13.47
CA ALA A 587 -10.11 2.92 12.75
C ALA A 587 -11.03 3.18 11.53
N ASP A 588 -12.28 3.54 11.79
CA ASP A 588 -13.28 3.82 10.78
C ASP A 588 -13.56 5.33 10.69
N GLY A 589 -13.30 5.95 9.52
CA GLY A 589 -13.48 7.37 9.30
C GLY A 589 -14.94 7.85 9.40
N LEU A 590 -15.92 6.95 9.29
CA LEU A 590 -17.34 7.25 9.53
C LEU A 590 -17.75 7.10 10.99
N ASP A 591 -16.81 6.86 11.91
CA ASP A 591 -17.12 6.85 13.33
C ASP A 591 -17.72 8.23 13.75
N PRO A 592 -18.86 8.26 14.45
CA PRO A 592 -19.48 9.50 14.84
C PRO A 592 -18.59 10.46 15.63
N ALA A 593 -17.62 9.95 16.41
CA ALA A 593 -16.66 10.81 17.11
C ALA A 593 -15.74 11.56 16.14
N VAL A 594 -15.32 10.89 15.05
CA VAL A 594 -14.52 11.51 13.99
C VAL A 594 -15.36 12.57 13.25
N LEU A 595 -16.60 12.22 12.89
CA LEU A 595 -17.53 13.15 12.23
C LEU A 595 -17.83 14.39 13.11
N GLN A 596 -17.97 14.23 14.43
CA GLN A 596 -18.15 15.33 15.38
C GLN A 596 -16.92 16.25 15.42
N LEU A 597 -15.70 15.71 15.32
CA LEU A 597 -14.49 16.52 15.23
C LEU A 597 -14.44 17.29 13.89
N ILE A 598 -14.86 16.68 12.78
CA ILE A 598 -14.96 17.35 11.47
C ILE A 598 -15.98 18.51 11.57
N ASP A 599 -17.19 18.26 12.11
CA ASP A 599 -18.22 19.30 12.33
C ASP A 599 -17.69 20.42 13.22
N ARG A 600 -16.93 20.06 14.27
CA ARG A 600 -16.29 21.03 15.15
C ARG A 600 -15.32 21.94 14.42
N VAL A 601 -14.50 21.38 13.50
CA VAL A 601 -13.58 22.17 12.66
C VAL A 601 -14.36 23.12 11.77
N VAL A 602 -15.35 22.63 11.03
CA VAL A 602 -16.15 23.44 10.09
C VAL A 602 -16.82 24.62 10.79
N ARG A 603 -17.37 24.38 11.99
CA ARG A 603 -18.04 25.43 12.75
C ARG A 603 -17.10 26.35 13.53
N GLY A 604 -15.88 25.90 13.77
CA GLY A 604 -14.93 26.59 14.65
C GLY A 604 -13.90 27.44 13.94
N VAL A 605 -13.68 27.28 12.64
CA VAL A 605 -12.72 28.10 11.87
C VAL A 605 -13.15 29.56 11.84
N PRO A 606 -12.18 30.50 11.85
CA PRO A 606 -12.47 31.92 11.64
C PRO A 606 -13.11 32.18 10.27
N LEU A 607 -13.88 33.28 10.19
CA LEU A 607 -14.47 33.67 8.92
C LEU A 607 -13.41 33.97 7.87
N GLY A 608 -13.56 33.40 6.69
CA GLY A 608 -12.60 33.55 5.56
C GLY A 608 -11.56 32.44 5.47
N VAL A 609 -11.45 31.56 6.47
CA VAL A 609 -10.58 30.37 6.39
C VAL A 609 -11.32 29.25 5.67
N GLU A 610 -10.72 28.75 4.59
CA GLU A 610 -11.27 27.63 3.81
C GLU A 610 -11.10 26.30 4.55
N VAL A 611 -12.07 25.39 4.43
CA VAL A 611 -12.01 24.05 5.05
C VAL A 611 -12.05 22.96 3.99
N ALA A 612 -10.99 22.19 3.91
CA ALA A 612 -10.83 21.04 3.02
C ALA A 612 -10.76 19.72 3.79
N VAL A 613 -10.96 18.62 3.08
CA VAL A 613 -10.69 17.24 3.57
C VAL A 613 -9.79 16.51 2.57
N CYS A 614 -8.68 15.93 3.02
CA CYS A 614 -7.71 15.24 2.16
C CYS A 614 -7.40 13.79 2.55
N GLY A 615 -8.04 13.24 3.59
CA GLY A 615 -7.89 11.84 3.96
C GLY A 615 -8.72 10.89 3.08
N ASP A 616 -8.57 9.59 3.33
CA ASP A 616 -9.23 8.54 2.54
C ASP A 616 -10.77 8.64 2.54
N LEU A 617 -11.35 9.25 3.58
CA LEU A 617 -12.78 9.49 3.66
C LEU A 617 -13.29 10.37 2.50
N ALA A 618 -12.48 11.31 2.01
CA ALA A 618 -12.81 12.14 0.85
C ALA A 618 -12.87 11.34 -0.47
N SER A 619 -12.30 10.15 -0.50
CA SER A 619 -12.28 9.26 -1.69
C SER A 619 -13.49 8.32 -1.75
N ASP A 620 -14.34 8.29 -0.72
CA ASP A 620 -15.60 7.54 -0.70
C ASP A 620 -16.75 8.44 -1.19
N PRO A 621 -17.46 8.11 -2.27
CA PRO A 621 -18.50 8.96 -2.84
C PRO A 621 -19.67 9.24 -1.89
N ASP A 622 -20.04 8.30 -1.01
CA ASP A 622 -21.13 8.53 -0.05
C ASP A 622 -20.65 9.37 1.13
N ALA A 623 -19.42 9.13 1.60
CA ALA A 623 -18.79 9.98 2.60
C ALA A 623 -18.57 11.41 2.06
N ALA A 624 -18.24 11.59 0.78
CA ALA A 624 -18.12 12.89 0.14
C ALA A 624 -19.42 13.71 0.22
N VAL A 625 -20.58 13.05 0.02
CA VAL A 625 -21.91 13.68 0.21
C VAL A 625 -22.11 14.07 1.67
N LEU A 626 -21.73 13.20 2.61
CA LEU A 626 -21.82 13.47 4.05
C LEU A 626 -20.97 14.67 4.45
N LEU A 627 -19.71 14.70 3.98
CA LEU A 627 -18.78 15.80 4.23
C LEU A 627 -19.30 17.12 3.66
N ALA A 628 -19.86 17.10 2.44
CA ALA A 628 -20.52 18.25 1.84
C ALA A 628 -21.70 18.74 2.70
N GLY A 629 -22.49 17.81 3.26
CA GLY A 629 -23.58 18.09 4.21
C GLY A 629 -23.11 18.69 5.53
N LEU A 630 -21.93 18.32 6.03
CA LEU A 630 -21.28 18.94 7.19
C LEU A 630 -20.77 20.36 6.89
N GLY A 631 -20.71 20.77 5.63
CA GLY A 631 -20.27 22.12 5.24
C GLY A 631 -18.92 22.17 4.52
N ILE A 632 -18.27 21.04 4.24
CA ILE A 632 -17.04 20.99 3.45
C ILE A 632 -17.31 21.42 2.01
N ARG A 633 -16.40 22.21 1.43
CA ARG A 633 -16.52 22.71 0.05
C ARG A 633 -15.31 22.34 -0.82
N GLU A 634 -14.32 21.71 -0.24
CA GLU A 634 -13.16 21.19 -0.93
C GLU A 634 -12.86 19.77 -0.45
N LEU A 635 -12.80 18.81 -1.40
CA LEU A 635 -12.50 17.41 -1.16
C LEU A 635 -11.29 17.02 -1.98
N SER A 636 -10.27 16.42 -1.37
CA SER A 636 -9.11 15.90 -2.07
C SER A 636 -9.08 14.38 -1.99
N ALA A 637 -9.30 13.73 -3.11
CA ALA A 637 -9.48 12.29 -3.25
C ALA A 637 -8.34 11.63 -4.01
N VAL A 638 -8.27 10.31 -4.02
CA VAL A 638 -7.37 9.59 -4.95
C VAL A 638 -7.83 9.83 -6.39
N GLY A 639 -6.89 10.06 -7.32
CA GLY A 639 -7.15 10.48 -8.69
C GLY A 639 -8.29 9.74 -9.40
N PRO A 640 -8.31 8.38 -9.43
CA PRO A 640 -9.37 7.59 -10.08
C PRO A 640 -10.78 7.78 -9.50
N GLN A 641 -10.92 8.31 -8.29
CA GLN A 641 -12.23 8.55 -7.65
C GLN A 641 -12.78 9.96 -7.95
N VAL A 642 -11.96 10.90 -8.39
CA VAL A 642 -12.37 12.28 -8.66
C VAL A 642 -13.59 12.38 -9.59
N PRO A 643 -13.63 11.72 -10.77
CA PRO A 643 -14.81 11.78 -11.64
C PRO A 643 -16.08 11.25 -10.99
N ILE A 644 -15.97 10.15 -10.22
CA ILE A 644 -17.09 9.48 -9.53
C ILE A 644 -17.67 10.40 -8.45
N ILE A 645 -16.80 11.00 -7.63
CA ILE A 645 -17.18 11.94 -6.59
C ILE A 645 -17.87 13.17 -7.21
N LYS A 646 -17.31 13.74 -8.26
CA LYS A 646 -17.96 14.87 -8.99
C LYS A 646 -19.33 14.49 -9.51
N SER A 647 -19.47 13.31 -10.11
CA SER A 647 -20.76 12.80 -10.58
C SER A 647 -21.77 12.65 -9.44
N ARG A 648 -21.35 12.09 -8.32
CA ARG A 648 -22.18 11.90 -7.12
C ARG A 648 -22.65 13.23 -6.54
N LEU A 649 -21.74 14.21 -6.43
CA LEU A 649 -22.05 15.55 -5.92
C LEU A 649 -23.02 16.32 -6.83
N ARG A 650 -22.94 16.19 -8.15
CA ARG A 650 -23.89 16.80 -9.09
C ARG A 650 -25.33 16.30 -8.89
N GLN A 651 -25.51 15.11 -8.38
CA GLN A 651 -26.81 14.50 -8.08
C GLN A 651 -27.30 14.80 -6.66
N THR A 652 -26.49 15.48 -5.84
CA THR A 652 -26.73 15.70 -4.43
C THR A 652 -27.48 17.02 -4.17
N SER A 653 -28.51 16.98 -3.33
CA SER A 653 -29.05 18.15 -2.67
C SER A 653 -28.30 18.38 -1.36
N LEU A 654 -27.70 19.55 -1.19
CA LEU A 654 -27.01 19.90 0.06
C LEU A 654 -27.96 19.97 1.26
N ALA A 655 -29.20 20.39 1.03
CA ALA A 655 -30.20 20.41 2.07
C ALA A 655 -30.50 19.02 2.64
N GLU A 656 -30.59 18.00 1.77
CA GLU A 656 -30.75 16.61 2.19
C GLU A 656 -29.46 16.02 2.78
N ALA A 657 -28.32 16.34 2.21
CA ALA A 657 -27.02 15.94 2.74
C ALA A 657 -26.79 16.49 4.16
N ALA A 658 -27.18 17.74 4.43
CA ALA A 658 -27.08 18.34 5.76
C ALA A 658 -27.99 17.65 6.79
N LYS A 659 -29.18 17.19 6.41
CA LYS A 659 -30.04 16.40 7.29
C LYS A 659 -29.42 15.05 7.63
N THR A 660 -28.90 14.36 6.60
CA THR A 660 -28.19 13.08 6.78
C THR A 660 -26.97 13.26 7.66
N ALA A 661 -26.19 14.33 7.46
CA ALA A 661 -25.03 14.65 8.27
C ALA A 661 -25.40 14.92 9.74
N ALA A 662 -26.45 15.71 9.98
CA ALA A 662 -26.93 15.94 11.34
C ALA A 662 -27.37 14.66 12.04
N GLN A 663 -28.00 13.73 11.32
CA GLN A 663 -28.36 12.42 11.85
C GLN A 663 -27.12 11.58 12.15
N ALA A 664 -26.14 11.52 11.23
CA ALA A 664 -24.91 10.75 11.39
C ALA A 664 -24.14 11.12 12.65
N LEU A 665 -24.11 12.42 13.03
CA LEU A 665 -23.46 12.90 14.25
C LEU A 665 -24.06 12.34 15.55
N THR A 666 -25.27 11.79 15.50
CA THR A 666 -26.00 11.28 16.68
C THR A 666 -26.05 9.75 16.76
N LEU A 667 -25.57 9.07 15.73
CA LEU A 667 -25.58 7.60 15.68
C LEU A 667 -24.49 7.01 16.57
N PRO A 668 -24.66 5.75 17.03
CA PRO A 668 -23.71 5.14 17.96
C PRO A 668 -22.47 4.52 17.31
N THR A 669 -22.51 4.20 16.01
CA THR A 669 -21.45 3.46 15.33
C THR A 669 -21.29 3.87 13.86
N ALA A 670 -20.09 3.63 13.31
CA ALA A 670 -19.81 3.81 11.89
C ALA A 670 -20.71 2.93 11.00
N ALA A 671 -21.06 1.73 11.44
CA ALA A 671 -21.98 0.86 10.71
C ALA A 671 -23.36 1.50 10.57
N ALA A 672 -23.91 2.04 11.67
CA ALA A 672 -25.20 2.74 11.64
C ALA A 672 -25.15 4.00 10.72
N VAL A 673 -24.01 4.67 10.62
CA VAL A 673 -23.83 5.77 9.66
C VAL A 673 -23.86 5.26 8.22
N ARG A 674 -23.25 4.11 7.92
CA ARG A 674 -23.31 3.50 6.58
C ARG A 674 -24.72 3.11 6.19
N ASP A 675 -25.52 2.64 7.13
CA ASP A 675 -26.92 2.24 6.87
C ASP A 675 -27.78 3.41 6.36
N LEU A 676 -27.38 4.67 6.63
CA LEU A 676 -28.05 5.86 6.08
C LEU A 676 -27.93 5.95 4.55
N PHE A 677 -26.88 5.36 3.96
CA PHE A 677 -26.66 5.38 2.51
C PHE A 677 -27.30 4.19 1.80
N GLY A 678 -27.48 3.05 2.49
CA GLY A 678 -28.10 1.84 1.95
C GLY A 678 -29.64 1.89 1.88
N GLN A 679 -30.26 2.92 2.45
CA GLN A 679 -31.73 3.09 2.46
C GLN A 679 -32.26 3.95 1.30
N ARG A 680 -31.44 4.31 0.33
CA ARG A 680 -31.82 5.15 -0.82
C ARG A 680 -31.84 4.40 -2.12
#